data_86d1433f96f5c9f9b2fbe3e6f4ad23c6
#
_entry.id   86d1433f96f5c9f9b2fbe3e6f4ad23c6
#
_cell.length_a   1.000
_cell.length_b   1.000
_cell.length_c   1.000
_cell.angle_alpha   90.00
_cell.angle_beta   90.00
_cell.angle_gamma   90.00
#
_symmetry.space_group_name_H-M   'P 1'
#
loop_
_entity.id
_entity.type
_entity.pdbx_description
1 polymer ?
#
loop_
_entity_poly.entity_id
_entity_poly.type
_entity_poly.pdbx_seq_one_letter_code
_entity_poly.pdbx_strand_id
1 'polypeptide(L)'
;MAIPTQPPIDAEADRIPLAADDHVPYVASHTELAELTPGAILLGIVLGLVFALSSVYLALKVGLTVSASIPISVLSITIFRYLSKISGQKPATILQNNMVQTTGSAGESVAAGVVFTLPALLLLGYNLPWTKVAAVAVVGGLLGVFLMIPLRNALIVKERKTLKYPEGTAAAEVLIVGEERGVQARTVFLGFGLAALYKLVVSGLHVWQEVPRYVFQRLAPTGKIELFGEIRAEISPELTGVGYIIGPRIAGFLFAGGCLSYFVLIPAIKMFGAGLTTIIPPGTGLIADMDATAVRANYVYYIGAGAVTAAGLISLLRSAPTILSAITGGFKRNAEGRGTNTARPRTDIDMPISVVAVGVLVCVIAMIALPQISINILAAALAVGFAFLFVTVSSRITGQIGASSNPISGMTVATVLLTALIFLAIGWTGPEHRVLALTIGGVVCVAAAVAGATSQDLKTGYIVGATPKRQQIGLLFGVTTSALLIGGMIQLLNRAHTTIVEKSYPGVVVSRIDAGAADTVNGVAYQVGHLVEEQGGAPAGKYLVDASHAIHYLVDPGIAGRYPTDVSGRTVEKLDSPKAQIMALVVDGILTQKLPWGLILIGAFLAIAIEILGIPSLPVAVGVYLPISTSATMFMGGVVRWLVEQRLPEEERTGAKADSGPGVLFSSGLIAGGAIMGVGLSVLAIWKVAGNRTAAEVIDVTKHVGVVGVSAAIAMVLYVLCLAVPLYRVGRGGGGRSH
;
A
#
# COMPACT_ATOMS: atom_id res chain seq x y z
N MET A 1 -39.72 9.61 35.49
CA MET A 1 -38.53 9.29 36.29
C MET A 1 -37.32 9.84 35.54
N ALA A 2 -36.76 10.95 36.00
CA ALA A 2 -35.63 11.60 35.36
C ALA A 2 -34.36 10.78 35.59
N ILE A 3 -33.64 10.48 34.52
CA ILE A 3 -32.32 9.82 34.52
C ILE A 3 -31.36 10.85 35.14
N PRO A 4 -30.58 10.52 36.19
CA PRO A 4 -29.56 11.43 36.69
C PRO A 4 -28.52 11.63 35.62
N THR A 5 -28.46 12.82 35.03
CA THR A 5 -27.33 13.32 34.29
C THR A 5 -26.12 13.31 35.22
N GLN A 6 -25.03 12.66 34.84
CA GLN A 6 -23.74 12.82 35.53
C GLN A 6 -23.45 14.33 35.61
N PRO A 7 -23.04 14.86 36.74
CA PRO A 7 -22.65 16.27 36.82
C PRO A 7 -21.53 16.53 35.81
N PRO A 8 -21.51 17.71 35.18
CA PRO A 8 -20.37 18.09 34.37
C PRO A 8 -19.14 17.97 35.25
N ILE A 9 -18.15 17.24 34.79
CA ILE A 9 -16.82 17.17 35.42
C ILE A 9 -16.35 18.61 35.38
N ASP A 10 -16.31 19.26 36.54
CA ASP A 10 -15.73 20.59 36.70
C ASP A 10 -14.24 20.51 36.34
N ALA A 11 -13.98 20.69 35.05
CA ALA A 11 -12.64 20.62 34.47
C ALA A 11 -11.73 21.76 34.94
N GLU A 12 -12.25 22.68 35.76
CA GLU A 12 -11.50 23.82 36.32
C GLU A 12 -11.03 23.65 37.75
N ALA A 13 -11.71 22.82 38.56
CA ALA A 13 -11.44 22.76 40.00
C ALA A 13 -10.22 21.92 40.39
N ASP A 14 -9.77 20.99 39.54
CA ASP A 14 -8.64 20.09 39.81
C ASP A 14 -7.37 20.39 39.00
N ARG A 15 -7.26 21.55 38.38
CA ARG A 15 -6.04 22.03 37.76
C ARG A 15 -5.09 22.51 38.85
N ILE A 16 -4.35 21.58 39.47
CA ILE A 16 -3.07 21.91 40.09
C ILE A 16 -2.25 22.63 39.02
N PRO A 17 -1.69 23.83 39.30
CA PRO A 17 -0.79 24.49 38.35
C PRO A 17 0.46 23.63 38.18
N LEU A 18 0.37 22.62 37.30
CA LEU A 18 1.53 21.89 36.82
C LEU A 18 2.38 22.84 36.00
N ALA A 19 3.69 22.76 36.16
CA ALA A 19 4.63 23.55 35.38
C ALA A 19 4.22 23.54 33.91
N ALA A 20 4.29 24.66 33.20
CA ALA A 20 3.74 24.92 31.87
C ALA A 20 4.14 23.93 30.73
N ASP A 21 4.69 22.79 31.06
CA ASP A 21 5.31 21.79 30.18
C ASP A 21 4.73 20.37 30.27
N ASP A 22 3.77 20.09 31.17
CA ASP A 22 3.26 18.75 31.37
C ASP A 22 2.00 18.47 30.51
N HIS A 23 2.10 17.39 29.70
CA HIS A 23 0.95 16.90 28.91
C HIS A 23 -0.08 16.25 29.86
N VAL A 24 -1.31 16.77 29.84
CA VAL A 24 -2.46 16.17 30.53
C VAL A 24 -3.28 15.35 29.52
N PRO A 25 -3.35 14.02 29.65
CA PRO A 25 -4.18 13.20 28.76
C PRO A 25 -5.66 13.47 28.98
N TYR A 26 -6.49 13.27 27.94
CA TYR A 26 -7.94 13.51 27.99
C TYR A 26 -8.62 12.68 29.11
N VAL A 27 -8.27 11.39 29.23
CA VAL A 27 -8.69 10.55 30.36
C VAL A 27 -7.56 10.51 31.37
N ALA A 28 -7.81 11.03 32.56
CA ALA A 28 -6.81 11.11 33.61
C ALA A 28 -6.21 9.73 33.96
N SER A 29 -4.94 9.70 34.36
CA SER A 29 -4.21 8.46 34.61
C SER A 29 -4.76 7.61 35.78
N HIS A 30 -5.47 8.23 36.73
CA HIS A 30 -6.13 7.55 37.85
C HIS A 30 -7.53 7.03 37.54
N THR A 31 -8.13 7.44 36.40
CA THR A 31 -9.47 7.01 35.98
C THR A 31 -9.42 5.65 35.30
N GLU A 32 -10.13 4.67 35.84
CA GLU A 32 -10.26 3.35 35.26
C GLU A 32 -11.50 3.25 34.40
N LEU A 33 -11.31 3.16 33.08
CA LEU A 33 -12.35 2.90 32.11
C LEU A 33 -12.12 1.55 31.42
N ALA A 34 -13.18 0.97 30.85
CA ALA A 34 -13.05 -0.22 30.02
C ALA A 34 -12.22 0.11 28.76
N GLU A 35 -11.18 -0.69 28.47
CA GLU A 35 -10.29 -0.51 27.32
C GLU A 35 -10.24 -1.79 26.46
N LEU A 36 -9.53 -2.81 26.98
CA LEU A 36 -9.31 -4.08 26.31
C LEU A 36 -10.51 -5.00 26.54
N THR A 37 -11.55 -4.88 25.71
CA THR A 37 -12.72 -5.73 25.76
C THR A 37 -12.82 -6.62 24.53
N PRO A 38 -13.41 -7.83 24.62
CA PRO A 38 -13.57 -8.71 23.47
C PRO A 38 -14.31 -8.05 22.30
N GLY A 39 -15.33 -7.24 22.58
CA GLY A 39 -16.07 -6.49 21.56
C GLY A 39 -15.21 -5.45 20.84
N ALA A 40 -14.33 -4.74 21.56
CA ALA A 40 -13.42 -3.77 20.95
C ALA A 40 -12.36 -4.48 20.06
N ILE A 41 -11.78 -5.56 20.55
CA ILE A 41 -10.80 -6.36 19.76
C ILE A 41 -11.49 -6.93 18.51
N LEU A 42 -12.66 -7.56 18.65
CA LEU A 42 -13.38 -8.15 17.52
C LEU A 42 -13.75 -7.11 16.47
N LEU A 43 -14.31 -5.97 16.87
CA LEU A 43 -14.63 -4.89 15.94
C LEU A 43 -13.37 -4.31 15.30
N GLY A 44 -12.27 -4.17 16.05
CA GLY A 44 -10.97 -3.75 15.53
C GLY A 44 -10.42 -4.72 14.48
N ILE A 45 -10.52 -6.03 14.73
CA ILE A 45 -10.14 -7.08 13.75
C ILE A 45 -10.98 -6.96 12.49
N VAL A 46 -12.31 -6.88 12.60
CA VAL A 46 -13.21 -6.79 11.43
C VAL A 46 -12.90 -5.55 10.59
N LEU A 47 -12.81 -4.37 11.20
CA LEU A 47 -12.48 -3.15 10.48
C LEU A 47 -11.04 -3.21 9.92
N GLY A 48 -10.08 -3.73 10.68
CA GLY A 48 -8.72 -3.94 10.23
C GLY A 48 -8.65 -4.82 8.99
N LEU A 49 -9.39 -5.92 8.94
CA LEU A 49 -9.47 -6.79 7.77
C LEU A 49 -10.08 -6.09 6.56
N VAL A 50 -11.18 -5.34 6.74
CA VAL A 50 -11.83 -4.57 5.67
C VAL A 50 -10.83 -3.58 5.05
N PHE A 51 -10.12 -2.83 5.88
CA PHE A 51 -9.13 -1.86 5.39
C PHE A 51 -7.85 -2.51 4.90
N ALA A 52 -7.42 -3.65 5.47
CA ALA A 52 -6.29 -4.42 4.94
C ALA A 52 -6.56 -4.95 3.52
N LEU A 53 -7.76 -5.49 3.27
CA LEU A 53 -8.16 -5.91 1.92
C LEU A 53 -8.15 -4.73 0.93
N SER A 54 -8.67 -3.59 1.35
CA SER A 54 -8.64 -2.35 0.56
C SER A 54 -7.20 -1.91 0.26
N SER A 55 -6.33 -1.91 1.27
CA SER A 55 -4.91 -1.53 1.12
C SER A 55 -4.13 -2.51 0.24
N VAL A 56 -4.40 -3.84 0.32
CA VAL A 56 -3.80 -4.84 -0.59
C VAL A 56 -4.16 -4.53 -2.03
N TYR A 57 -5.45 -4.33 -2.32
CA TYR A 57 -5.91 -4.03 -3.68
C TYR A 57 -5.26 -2.74 -4.22
N LEU A 58 -5.31 -1.66 -3.44
CA LEU A 58 -4.74 -0.36 -3.81
C LEU A 58 -3.22 -0.43 -4.01
N ALA A 59 -2.51 -1.11 -3.10
CA ALA A 59 -1.06 -1.25 -3.19
C ALA A 59 -0.61 -2.09 -4.40
N LEU A 60 -1.36 -3.15 -4.74
CA LEU A 60 -1.13 -3.92 -5.96
C LEU A 60 -1.43 -3.11 -7.21
N LYS A 61 -2.44 -2.25 -7.19
CA LYS A 61 -2.84 -1.46 -8.34
C LYS A 61 -1.88 -0.30 -8.60
N VAL A 62 -1.51 0.46 -7.56
CA VAL A 62 -0.76 1.72 -7.73
C VAL A 62 0.51 1.85 -6.88
N GLY A 63 0.79 0.89 -6.01
CA GLY A 63 1.97 0.93 -5.14
C GLY A 63 1.89 1.95 -4.01
N LEU A 64 0.69 2.36 -3.61
CA LEU A 64 0.43 3.30 -2.52
C LEU A 64 -0.54 2.68 -1.51
N THR A 65 -0.45 3.11 -0.27
CA THR A 65 -1.39 2.79 0.82
C THR A 65 -1.81 4.06 1.53
N VAL A 66 -2.96 4.05 2.17
CA VAL A 66 -3.50 5.18 2.93
C VAL A 66 -3.89 4.69 4.30
N SER A 67 -3.44 5.38 5.34
CA SER A 67 -3.73 5.04 6.73
C SER A 67 -5.23 4.97 7.01
N ALA A 68 -5.65 3.92 7.69
CA ALA A 68 -7.04 3.70 8.08
C ALA A 68 -7.36 4.18 9.50
N SER A 69 -6.42 4.75 10.24
CA SER A 69 -6.58 5.15 11.66
C SER A 69 -7.77 6.08 11.87
N ILE A 70 -7.91 7.13 11.05
CA ILE A 70 -9.00 8.11 11.17
C ILE A 70 -10.36 7.49 10.80
N PRO A 71 -10.53 6.84 9.63
CA PRO A 71 -11.81 6.23 9.28
C PRO A 71 -12.23 5.12 10.25
N ILE A 72 -11.29 4.33 10.78
CA ILE A 72 -11.61 3.31 11.80
C ILE A 72 -12.09 3.98 13.09
N SER A 73 -11.48 5.09 13.53
CA SER A 73 -11.94 5.87 14.69
C SER A 73 -13.40 6.31 14.53
N VAL A 74 -13.76 6.88 13.38
CA VAL A 74 -15.11 7.32 13.05
C VAL A 74 -16.11 6.16 13.05
N LEU A 75 -15.73 5.04 12.40
CA LEU A 75 -16.58 3.86 12.29
C LEU A 75 -16.79 3.18 13.64
N SER A 76 -15.76 3.11 14.50
CA SER A 76 -15.84 2.49 15.81
C SER A 76 -16.89 3.18 16.69
N ILE A 77 -16.84 4.51 16.78
CA ILE A 77 -17.80 5.33 17.55
C ILE A 77 -19.22 5.08 17.04
N THR A 78 -19.40 5.08 15.73
CA THR A 78 -20.73 4.95 15.12
C THR A 78 -21.32 3.56 15.32
N ILE A 79 -20.53 2.52 15.05
CA ILE A 79 -20.96 1.13 15.18
C ILE A 79 -21.29 0.82 16.65
N PHE A 80 -20.43 1.19 17.59
CA PHE A 80 -20.72 0.96 19.01
C PHE A 80 -21.93 1.72 19.51
N ARG A 81 -22.17 2.95 19.07
CA ARG A 81 -23.40 3.68 19.39
C ARG A 81 -24.64 3.00 18.83
N TYR A 82 -24.56 2.49 17.60
CA TYR A 82 -25.66 1.77 16.98
C TYR A 82 -25.96 0.47 17.73
N LEU A 83 -24.92 -0.33 18.03
CA LEU A 83 -25.03 -1.56 18.80
C LEU A 83 -25.58 -1.32 20.22
N SER A 84 -25.11 -0.27 20.89
CA SER A 84 -25.59 0.14 22.18
C SER A 84 -27.11 0.46 22.18
N LYS A 85 -27.61 1.15 21.15
CA LYS A 85 -29.04 1.44 20.99
C LYS A 85 -29.88 0.17 20.80
N ILE A 86 -29.37 -0.82 20.08
CA ILE A 86 -30.06 -2.08 19.83
C ILE A 86 -30.04 -2.99 21.06
N SER A 87 -28.87 -3.11 21.70
CA SER A 87 -28.66 -4.04 22.82
C SER A 87 -29.10 -3.47 24.18
N GLY A 88 -29.40 -2.18 24.27
CA GLY A 88 -29.69 -1.50 25.53
C GLY A 88 -28.51 -1.37 26.50
N GLN A 89 -27.30 -1.70 26.05
CA GLN A 89 -26.09 -1.60 26.86
C GLN A 89 -25.54 -0.17 26.91
N LYS A 90 -24.63 0.10 27.87
CA LYS A 90 -23.98 1.41 27.97
C LYS A 90 -23.12 1.65 26.69
N PRO A 91 -23.01 2.90 26.23
CA PRO A 91 -22.12 3.28 25.14
C PRO A 91 -20.67 2.84 25.43
N ALA A 92 -19.94 2.50 24.40
CA ALA A 92 -18.51 2.19 24.54
C ALA A 92 -17.73 3.44 24.97
N THR A 93 -16.71 3.25 25.79
CA THR A 93 -15.83 4.33 26.25
C THR A 93 -14.91 4.81 25.13
N ILE A 94 -14.35 6.02 25.25
CA ILE A 94 -13.34 6.53 24.33
C ILE A 94 -12.13 5.58 24.25
N LEU A 95 -11.75 4.92 25.36
CA LEU A 95 -10.64 3.98 25.39
C LEU A 95 -10.95 2.67 24.66
N GLN A 96 -12.20 2.20 24.64
CA GLN A 96 -12.63 1.08 23.81
C GLN A 96 -12.61 1.45 22.33
N ASN A 97 -13.05 2.67 21.96
CA ASN A 97 -12.98 3.17 20.60
C ASN A 97 -11.52 3.31 20.13
N ASN A 98 -10.61 3.79 21.00
CA ASN A 98 -9.17 3.82 20.72
C ASN A 98 -8.61 2.40 20.55
N MET A 99 -9.07 1.41 21.31
CA MET A 99 -8.66 0.01 21.15
C MET A 99 -9.06 -0.56 19.77
N VAL A 100 -10.29 -0.24 19.31
CA VAL A 100 -10.74 -0.60 17.95
C VAL A 100 -9.83 0.03 16.90
N GLN A 101 -9.55 1.32 17.04
CA GLN A 101 -8.68 2.07 16.13
C GLN A 101 -7.26 1.45 16.09
N THR A 102 -6.67 1.20 17.27
CA THR A 102 -5.32 0.61 17.40
C THR A 102 -5.25 -0.77 16.75
N THR A 103 -6.21 -1.67 17.08
CA THR A 103 -6.24 -3.02 16.54
C THR A 103 -6.45 -3.03 15.02
N GLY A 104 -7.35 -2.19 14.52
CA GLY A 104 -7.69 -2.11 13.10
C GLY A 104 -6.58 -1.48 12.26
N SER A 105 -5.99 -0.39 12.71
CA SER A 105 -4.87 0.30 12.06
C SER A 105 -3.65 -0.61 11.94
N ALA A 106 -3.32 -1.34 13.01
CA ALA A 106 -2.22 -2.30 13.00
C ALA A 106 -2.46 -3.43 11.97
N GLY A 107 -3.69 -3.92 11.86
CA GLY A 107 -4.07 -4.93 10.87
C GLY A 107 -3.94 -4.43 9.43
N GLU A 108 -4.38 -3.21 9.15
CA GLU A 108 -4.27 -2.58 7.84
C GLU A 108 -2.82 -2.42 7.41
N SER A 109 -1.95 -1.97 8.29
CA SER A 109 -0.56 -1.64 7.98
C SER A 109 0.29 -2.82 7.49
N VAL A 110 -0.08 -4.06 7.81
CA VAL A 110 0.58 -5.28 7.33
C VAL A 110 0.53 -5.38 5.80
N ALA A 111 -0.55 -4.91 5.19
CA ALA A 111 -0.78 -4.99 3.75
C ALA A 111 0.34 -4.32 2.94
N ALA A 112 0.75 -3.11 3.33
CA ALA A 112 1.81 -2.36 2.66
C ALA A 112 3.12 -3.15 2.60
N GLY A 113 3.54 -3.71 3.72
CA GLY A 113 4.80 -4.43 3.82
C GLY A 113 4.87 -5.67 2.94
N VAL A 114 3.78 -6.44 2.91
CA VAL A 114 3.68 -7.67 2.13
C VAL A 114 3.67 -7.39 0.63
N VAL A 115 2.79 -6.47 0.20
CA VAL A 115 2.52 -6.22 -1.22
C VAL A 115 3.70 -5.56 -1.93
N PHE A 116 4.53 -4.81 -1.24
CA PHE A 116 5.67 -4.13 -1.85
C PHE A 116 6.84 -5.07 -2.19
N THR A 117 6.87 -6.29 -1.64
CA THR A 117 8.01 -7.21 -1.79
C THR A 117 7.66 -8.58 -2.35
N LEU A 118 6.77 -9.32 -1.67
CA LEU A 118 6.56 -10.74 -1.95
C LEU A 118 6.01 -11.04 -3.36
N PRO A 119 5.15 -10.22 -3.99
CA PRO A 119 4.73 -10.47 -5.37
C PRO A 119 5.87 -10.45 -6.38
N ALA A 120 7.05 -9.89 -6.03
CA ALA A 120 8.26 -9.98 -6.86
C ALA A 120 8.66 -11.44 -7.17
N LEU A 121 8.33 -12.38 -6.28
CA LEU A 121 8.59 -13.81 -6.49
C LEU A 121 7.85 -14.36 -7.72
N LEU A 122 6.63 -13.88 -8.01
CA LEU A 122 5.86 -14.28 -9.19
C LEU A 122 6.56 -13.89 -10.48
N LEU A 123 7.19 -12.70 -10.51
CA LEU A 123 7.95 -12.19 -11.64
C LEU A 123 9.23 -12.97 -11.90
N LEU A 124 9.82 -13.56 -10.86
CA LEU A 124 11.01 -14.38 -10.91
C LEU A 124 10.70 -15.88 -11.15
N GLY A 125 9.45 -16.21 -11.53
CA GLY A 125 9.04 -17.57 -11.85
C GLY A 125 8.79 -18.48 -10.64
N TYR A 126 8.72 -17.93 -9.42
CA TYR A 126 8.43 -18.71 -8.21
C TYR A 126 6.95 -18.70 -7.87
N ASN A 127 6.48 -19.80 -7.26
CA ASN A 127 5.17 -19.82 -6.62
C ASN A 127 5.16 -18.92 -5.37
N LEU A 128 4.01 -18.28 -5.13
CA LEU A 128 3.76 -17.49 -3.93
C LEU A 128 2.62 -18.14 -3.13
N PRO A 129 2.88 -19.22 -2.36
CA PRO A 129 1.85 -19.86 -1.56
C PRO A 129 1.39 -18.94 -0.44
N TRP A 130 0.08 -18.96 -0.12
CA TRP A 130 -0.49 -18.11 0.93
C TRP A 130 0.18 -18.31 2.29
N THR A 131 0.64 -19.53 2.58
CA THR A 131 1.36 -19.87 3.81
C THR A 131 2.68 -19.15 3.95
N LYS A 132 3.44 -18.96 2.85
CA LYS A 132 4.68 -18.18 2.85
C LYS A 132 4.38 -16.71 3.11
N VAL A 133 3.38 -16.16 2.44
CA VAL A 133 2.96 -14.78 2.66
C VAL A 133 2.53 -14.56 4.09
N ALA A 134 1.66 -15.43 4.63
CA ALA A 134 1.19 -15.36 6.01
C ALA A 134 2.35 -15.46 7.02
N ALA A 135 3.27 -16.41 6.83
CA ALA A 135 4.41 -16.58 7.72
C ALA A 135 5.32 -15.33 7.76
N VAL A 136 5.69 -14.79 6.59
CA VAL A 136 6.48 -13.55 6.50
C VAL A 136 5.74 -12.37 7.11
N ALA A 137 4.44 -12.25 6.85
CA ALA A 137 3.60 -11.18 7.37
C ALA A 137 3.46 -11.22 8.89
N VAL A 138 3.21 -12.41 9.47
CA VAL A 138 3.12 -12.60 10.93
C VAL A 138 4.44 -12.27 11.60
N VAL A 139 5.54 -12.85 11.12
CA VAL A 139 6.86 -12.64 11.72
C VAL A 139 7.30 -11.19 11.60
N GLY A 140 7.18 -10.60 10.41
CA GLY A 140 7.53 -9.19 10.18
C GLY A 140 6.67 -8.24 11.00
N GLY A 141 5.37 -8.49 11.06
CA GLY A 141 4.43 -7.66 11.80
C GLY A 141 4.64 -7.70 13.32
N LEU A 142 4.79 -8.91 13.88
CA LEU A 142 5.12 -9.08 15.30
C LEU A 142 6.46 -8.44 15.65
N LEU A 143 7.48 -8.64 14.80
CA LEU A 143 8.78 -8.02 14.97
C LEU A 143 8.69 -6.50 14.98
N GLY A 144 7.87 -5.90 14.08
CA GLY A 144 7.61 -4.45 14.03
C GLY A 144 6.99 -3.93 15.32
N VAL A 145 5.97 -4.61 15.85
CA VAL A 145 5.37 -4.23 17.14
C VAL A 145 6.38 -4.35 18.27
N PHE A 146 7.06 -5.51 18.41
CA PHE A 146 8.00 -5.74 19.51
C PHE A 146 9.18 -4.75 19.49
N LEU A 147 9.74 -4.44 18.31
CA LEU A 147 10.84 -3.50 18.19
C LEU A 147 10.41 -2.04 18.43
N MET A 148 9.13 -1.69 18.19
CA MET A 148 8.61 -0.34 18.45
C MET A 148 8.34 -0.08 19.94
N ILE A 149 7.95 -1.09 20.74
CA ILE A 149 7.61 -0.93 22.15
C ILE A 149 8.70 -0.19 22.95
N PRO A 150 9.99 -0.61 22.92
CA PRO A 150 11.03 0.10 23.66
C PRO A 150 11.30 1.52 23.16
N LEU A 151 10.92 1.85 21.92
CA LEU A 151 11.09 3.18 21.34
C LEU A 151 9.98 4.16 21.74
N ARG A 152 8.82 3.67 22.24
CA ARG A 152 7.66 4.50 22.61
C ARG A 152 8.03 5.67 23.51
N ASN A 153 8.71 5.41 24.60
CA ASN A 153 9.05 6.46 25.55
C ASN A 153 9.95 7.54 24.94
N ALA A 154 10.93 7.14 24.11
CA ALA A 154 11.82 8.08 23.44
C ALA A 154 11.09 8.95 22.41
N LEU A 155 10.33 8.32 21.50
CA LEU A 155 9.75 8.99 20.35
C LEU A 155 8.43 9.68 20.66
N ILE A 156 7.54 9.08 21.45
CA ILE A 156 6.18 9.58 21.68
C ILE A 156 6.10 10.48 22.91
N VAL A 157 6.79 10.11 24.00
CA VAL A 157 6.69 10.87 25.26
C VAL A 157 7.74 11.98 25.31
N LYS A 158 9.04 11.64 25.14
CA LYS A 158 10.12 12.62 25.31
C LYS A 158 10.23 13.59 24.14
N GLU A 159 10.06 13.12 22.90
CA GLU A 159 10.13 13.96 21.71
C GLU A 159 8.76 14.53 21.28
N ARG A 160 7.76 14.56 22.17
CA ARG A 160 6.38 14.99 21.87
C ARG A 160 6.25 16.39 21.23
N LYS A 161 7.19 17.29 21.52
CA LYS A 161 7.22 18.65 20.97
C LYS A 161 7.69 18.65 19.52
N THR A 162 8.59 17.75 19.15
CA THR A 162 9.23 17.66 17.83
C THR A 162 8.46 16.71 16.91
N LEU A 163 8.02 15.56 17.43
CA LEU A 163 7.30 14.54 16.70
C LEU A 163 5.79 14.67 16.96
N LYS A 164 5.09 15.28 16.01
CA LYS A 164 3.65 15.59 16.15
C LYS A 164 2.75 14.39 15.89
N TYR A 165 3.18 13.43 15.06
CA TYR A 165 2.37 12.29 14.62
C TYR A 165 1.01 12.75 14.07
N PRO A 166 0.96 13.42 12.92
CA PRO A 166 -0.23 14.17 12.46
C PRO A 166 -1.48 13.31 12.39
N GLU A 167 -1.43 12.12 11.81
CA GLU A 167 -2.58 11.23 11.69
C GLU A 167 -3.03 10.66 13.05
N GLY A 168 -2.07 10.32 13.94
CA GLY A 168 -2.39 9.85 15.30
C GLY A 168 -3.01 10.95 16.16
N THR A 169 -2.56 12.20 15.98
CA THR A 169 -3.17 13.37 16.63
C THR A 169 -4.57 13.63 16.08
N ALA A 170 -4.76 13.57 14.76
CA ALA A 170 -6.07 13.71 14.14
C ALA A 170 -7.06 12.59 14.57
N ALA A 171 -6.58 11.34 14.69
CA ALA A 171 -7.40 10.23 15.20
C ALA A 171 -7.82 10.47 16.66
N ALA A 172 -6.91 10.99 17.50
CA ALA A 172 -7.25 11.35 18.88
C ALA A 172 -8.30 12.47 18.95
N GLU A 173 -8.14 13.52 18.14
CA GLU A 173 -9.15 14.60 18.06
C GLU A 173 -10.52 14.07 17.63
N VAL A 174 -10.57 13.17 16.64
CA VAL A 174 -11.81 12.52 16.20
C VAL A 174 -12.46 11.72 17.34
N LEU A 175 -11.66 10.98 18.11
CA LEU A 175 -12.16 10.21 19.26
C LEU A 175 -12.73 11.13 20.36
N ILE A 176 -12.04 12.23 20.68
CA ILE A 176 -12.45 13.21 21.70
C ILE A 176 -13.73 13.94 21.26
N VAL A 177 -13.75 14.49 20.05
CA VAL A 177 -14.96 15.15 19.50
C VAL A 177 -16.11 14.15 19.36
N GLY A 178 -15.79 12.91 19.03
CA GLY A 178 -16.75 11.82 18.96
C GLY A 178 -17.40 11.50 20.29
N GLU A 179 -16.65 11.55 21.39
CA GLU A 179 -17.18 11.36 22.74
C GLU A 179 -18.13 12.53 23.15
N GLU A 180 -17.69 13.77 22.88
CA GLU A 180 -18.41 14.98 23.32
C GLU A 180 -19.66 15.29 22.46
N ARG A 181 -19.54 15.25 21.12
CA ARG A 181 -20.57 15.80 20.21
C ARG A 181 -21.16 14.79 19.23
N GLY A 182 -20.59 13.63 19.11
CA GLY A 182 -20.94 12.64 18.09
C GLY A 182 -20.32 12.92 16.71
N VAL A 183 -19.73 11.90 16.10
CA VAL A 183 -19.14 11.98 14.77
C VAL A 183 -20.13 11.47 13.73
N GLN A 184 -20.30 12.22 12.63
CA GLN A 184 -21.13 11.78 11.51
C GLN A 184 -20.34 10.84 10.60
N ALA A 185 -20.38 9.53 10.88
CA ALA A 185 -19.82 8.52 9.98
C ALA A 185 -20.57 8.40 8.63
N ARG A 186 -21.73 9.09 8.51
CA ARG A 186 -22.52 9.12 7.27
C ARG A 186 -21.66 9.46 6.04
N THR A 187 -20.68 10.34 6.21
CA THR A 187 -19.79 10.78 5.13
C THR A 187 -18.92 9.63 4.60
N VAL A 188 -18.36 8.81 5.50
CA VAL A 188 -17.56 7.62 5.10
C VAL A 188 -18.44 6.59 4.39
N PHE A 189 -19.63 6.29 4.94
CA PHE A 189 -20.55 5.33 4.33
C PHE A 189 -21.12 5.82 2.99
N LEU A 190 -21.35 7.12 2.83
CA LEU A 190 -21.77 7.69 1.54
C LEU A 190 -20.66 7.56 0.50
N GLY A 191 -19.41 7.86 0.85
CA GLY A 191 -18.25 7.64 -0.02
C GLY A 191 -18.10 6.17 -0.40
N PHE A 192 -18.23 5.27 0.58
CA PHE A 192 -18.16 3.82 0.35
C PHE A 192 -19.25 3.34 -0.60
N GLY A 193 -20.52 3.68 -0.34
CA GLY A 193 -21.65 3.25 -1.16
C GLY A 193 -21.57 3.79 -2.58
N LEU A 194 -21.20 5.06 -2.75
CA LEU A 194 -21.01 5.69 -4.07
C LEU A 194 -19.89 4.99 -4.85
N ALA A 195 -18.75 4.75 -4.23
CA ALA A 195 -17.60 4.11 -4.87
C ALA A 195 -17.89 2.67 -5.25
N ALA A 196 -18.53 1.90 -4.35
CA ALA A 196 -18.91 0.52 -4.62
C ALA A 196 -19.89 0.43 -5.79
N LEU A 197 -20.91 1.30 -5.83
CA LEU A 197 -21.88 1.36 -6.93
C LEU A 197 -21.19 1.78 -8.23
N TYR A 198 -20.36 2.83 -8.20
CA TYR A 198 -19.64 3.30 -9.38
C TYR A 198 -18.74 2.20 -9.96
N LYS A 199 -17.95 1.52 -9.11
CA LYS A 199 -17.05 0.43 -9.51
C LYS A 199 -17.83 -0.76 -10.07
N LEU A 200 -18.98 -1.12 -9.46
CA LEU A 200 -19.85 -2.16 -9.98
C LEU A 200 -20.35 -1.81 -11.40
N VAL A 201 -20.81 -0.58 -11.63
CA VAL A 201 -21.33 -0.12 -12.93
C VAL A 201 -20.24 -0.08 -13.99
N VAL A 202 -19.03 0.43 -13.63
CA VAL A 202 -17.94 0.60 -14.61
C VAL A 202 -17.20 -0.70 -14.85
N SER A 203 -16.70 -1.34 -13.78
CA SER A 203 -15.81 -2.50 -13.89
C SER A 203 -16.55 -3.84 -13.82
N GLY A 204 -17.78 -3.87 -13.26
CA GLY A 204 -18.60 -5.07 -13.19
C GLY A 204 -19.55 -5.22 -14.37
N LEU A 205 -20.33 -4.18 -14.65
CA LEU A 205 -21.32 -4.17 -15.74
C LEU A 205 -20.74 -3.66 -17.08
N HIS A 206 -19.56 -3.03 -17.09
CA HIS A 206 -18.88 -2.45 -18.26
C HIS A 206 -19.76 -1.44 -19.04
N VAL A 207 -20.55 -0.63 -18.33
CA VAL A 207 -21.47 0.34 -18.96
C VAL A 207 -20.73 1.44 -19.74
N TRP A 208 -19.52 1.83 -19.28
CA TRP A 208 -18.58 2.72 -19.99
C TRP A 208 -17.13 2.34 -19.75
N GLN A 209 -16.22 2.95 -20.52
CA GLN A 209 -14.78 2.66 -20.45
C GLN A 209 -14.19 3.07 -19.09
N GLU A 210 -13.48 2.17 -18.42
CA GLU A 210 -12.75 2.43 -17.17
C GLU A 210 -11.52 3.32 -17.42
N VAL A 211 -10.86 3.14 -18.58
CA VAL A 211 -9.67 3.90 -18.97
C VAL A 211 -9.92 4.59 -20.32
N PRO A 212 -10.65 5.73 -20.34
CA PRO A 212 -10.78 6.53 -21.55
C PRO A 212 -9.40 6.98 -22.02
N ARG A 213 -9.16 6.79 -23.34
CA ARG A 213 -7.89 7.10 -23.99
C ARG A 213 -8.08 7.93 -25.24
N TYR A 214 -7.13 8.81 -25.51
CA TYR A 214 -7.01 9.55 -26.75
C TYR A 214 -5.58 9.49 -27.24
N VAL A 215 -5.36 8.93 -28.44
CA VAL A 215 -4.06 8.82 -29.10
C VAL A 215 -3.98 9.88 -30.18
N PHE A 216 -2.88 10.65 -30.17
CA PHE A 216 -2.58 11.60 -31.24
C PHE A 216 -1.24 11.25 -31.87
N GLN A 217 -1.22 11.20 -33.18
CA GLN A 217 -0.05 10.88 -33.98
C GLN A 217 0.00 11.80 -35.20
N ARG A 218 1.16 12.39 -35.46
CA ARG A 218 1.43 13.13 -36.67
C ARG A 218 2.55 12.44 -37.43
N LEU A 219 2.32 12.15 -38.69
CA LEU A 219 3.31 11.60 -39.61
C LEU A 219 3.85 12.71 -40.51
N ALA A 220 5.18 12.71 -40.74
CA ALA A 220 5.80 13.51 -41.77
C ALA A 220 5.31 13.05 -43.15
N PRO A 221 5.45 13.88 -44.21
CA PRO A 221 5.20 13.44 -45.57
C PRO A 221 6.03 12.24 -46.01
N THR A 222 7.15 12.00 -45.33
CA THR A 222 8.05 10.84 -45.54
C THR A 222 7.60 9.56 -44.83
N GLY A 223 6.43 9.57 -44.15
CA GLY A 223 5.95 8.45 -43.35
C GLY A 223 6.60 8.29 -41.98
N LYS A 224 7.59 9.13 -41.62
CA LYS A 224 8.20 9.10 -40.30
C LYS A 224 7.29 9.73 -39.24
N ILE A 225 7.35 9.19 -38.03
CA ILE A 225 6.61 9.73 -36.88
C ILE A 225 7.27 11.05 -36.43
N GLU A 226 6.58 12.18 -36.60
CA GLU A 226 7.01 13.49 -36.13
C GLU A 226 6.55 13.77 -34.71
N LEU A 227 5.32 13.33 -34.37
CA LEU A 227 4.74 13.52 -33.05
C LEU A 227 3.94 12.29 -32.69
N PHE A 228 4.13 11.80 -31.49
CA PHE A 228 3.38 10.69 -30.94
C PHE A 228 3.07 11.01 -29.47
N GLY A 229 1.83 10.81 -29.07
CA GLY A 229 1.44 10.97 -27.68
C GLY A 229 0.11 10.32 -27.39
N GLU A 230 -0.12 10.04 -26.13
CA GLU A 230 -1.33 9.41 -25.66
C GLU A 230 -1.76 10.04 -24.34
N ILE A 231 -3.04 10.42 -24.23
CA ILE A 231 -3.68 10.89 -23.02
C ILE A 231 -4.61 9.78 -22.53
N ARG A 232 -4.45 9.35 -21.30
CA ARG A 232 -5.29 8.36 -20.62
C ARG A 232 -5.65 8.85 -19.23
N ALA A 233 -6.84 8.47 -18.74
CA ALA A 233 -7.23 8.63 -17.35
C ALA A 233 -7.96 7.36 -16.90
N GLU A 234 -7.56 6.78 -15.79
CA GLU A 234 -8.25 5.65 -15.18
C GLU A 234 -9.28 6.20 -14.18
N ILE A 235 -10.53 6.35 -14.65
CA ILE A 235 -11.60 7.01 -13.91
C ILE A 235 -12.15 6.15 -12.79
N SER A 236 -11.35 5.96 -11.74
CA SER A 236 -11.67 5.12 -10.59
C SER A 236 -11.88 5.92 -9.30
N PRO A 237 -12.82 5.50 -8.42
CA PRO A 237 -13.10 6.20 -7.17
C PRO A 237 -11.93 6.12 -6.19
N GLU A 238 -11.24 4.98 -6.13
CA GLU A 238 -10.10 4.77 -5.24
C GLU A 238 -8.93 5.71 -5.56
N LEU A 239 -8.60 5.91 -6.85
CA LEU A 239 -7.53 6.82 -7.27
C LEU A 239 -7.89 8.28 -7.01
N THR A 240 -9.16 8.64 -7.24
CA THR A 240 -9.67 9.98 -6.94
C THR A 240 -9.57 10.28 -5.45
N GLY A 241 -9.98 9.30 -4.60
CA GLY A 241 -9.88 9.39 -3.15
C GLY A 241 -8.43 9.54 -2.68
N VAL A 242 -7.51 8.72 -3.21
CA VAL A 242 -6.07 8.82 -2.91
C VAL A 242 -5.54 10.19 -3.27
N GLY A 243 -5.84 10.67 -4.49
CA GLY A 243 -5.39 11.99 -4.95
C GLY A 243 -5.88 13.13 -4.06
N TYR A 244 -7.12 13.05 -3.56
CA TYR A 244 -7.64 14.02 -2.59
C TYR A 244 -6.88 13.96 -1.25
N ILE A 245 -6.59 12.76 -0.73
CA ILE A 245 -5.92 12.59 0.57
C ILE A 245 -4.46 13.05 0.51
N ILE A 246 -3.69 12.63 -0.50
CA ILE A 246 -2.27 13.04 -0.64
C ILE A 246 -2.11 14.53 -0.97
N GLY A 247 -3.16 15.15 -1.47
CA GLY A 247 -3.23 16.57 -1.75
C GLY A 247 -2.63 17.02 -3.09
N PRO A 248 -2.88 18.28 -3.47
CA PRO A 248 -2.58 18.79 -4.81
C PRO A 248 -1.09 18.80 -5.13
N ARG A 249 -0.23 19.05 -4.13
CA ARG A 249 1.21 19.16 -4.32
C ARG A 249 1.84 17.82 -4.70
N ILE A 250 1.56 16.76 -3.93
CA ILE A 250 2.12 15.42 -4.17
C ILE A 250 1.50 14.81 -5.43
N ALA A 251 0.18 14.93 -5.60
CA ALA A 251 -0.50 14.49 -6.81
C ALA A 251 0.01 15.20 -8.06
N GLY A 252 0.34 16.51 -7.96
CA GLY A 252 0.96 17.28 -9.03
C GLY A 252 2.35 16.77 -9.41
N PHE A 253 3.20 16.43 -8.45
CA PHE A 253 4.52 15.84 -8.72
C PHE A 253 4.43 14.46 -9.38
N LEU A 254 3.50 13.61 -8.93
CA LEU A 254 3.22 12.32 -9.57
C LEU A 254 2.78 12.51 -11.03
N PHE A 255 1.86 13.44 -11.29
CA PHE A 255 1.38 13.72 -12.63
C PHE A 255 2.46 14.32 -13.53
N ALA A 256 3.29 15.23 -13.00
CA ALA A 256 4.44 15.78 -13.72
C ALA A 256 5.42 14.68 -14.16
N GLY A 257 5.69 13.68 -13.31
CA GLY A 257 6.46 12.49 -13.69
C GLY A 257 5.79 11.69 -14.81
N GLY A 258 4.47 11.51 -14.76
CA GLY A 258 3.69 10.89 -15.84
C GLY A 258 3.78 11.65 -17.15
N CYS A 259 3.69 12.98 -17.11
CA CYS A 259 3.88 13.85 -18.28
C CYS A 259 5.29 13.70 -18.87
N LEU A 260 6.33 13.70 -18.02
CA LEU A 260 7.70 13.46 -18.45
C LEU A 260 7.84 12.11 -19.16
N SER A 261 7.23 11.06 -18.63
CA SER A 261 7.22 9.73 -19.26
C SER A 261 6.51 9.74 -20.63
N TYR A 262 5.25 10.20 -20.66
CA TYR A 262 4.38 10.02 -21.84
C TYR A 262 4.49 11.12 -22.89
N PHE A 263 4.92 12.33 -22.53
CA PHE A 263 5.05 13.44 -23.47
C PHE A 263 6.50 13.78 -23.83
N VAL A 264 7.48 13.22 -23.11
CA VAL A 264 8.90 13.48 -23.41
C VAL A 264 9.63 12.16 -23.71
N LEU A 265 9.72 11.21 -22.76
CA LEU A 265 10.55 10.03 -22.91
C LEU A 265 10.03 9.08 -24.00
N ILE A 266 8.74 8.72 -23.97
CA ILE A 266 8.14 7.82 -24.98
C ILE A 266 8.22 8.43 -26.39
N PRO A 267 7.78 9.69 -26.61
CA PRO A 267 7.94 10.32 -27.93
C PRO A 267 9.39 10.39 -28.39
N ALA A 268 10.33 10.74 -27.53
CA ALA A 268 11.76 10.79 -27.88
C ALA A 268 12.27 9.41 -28.31
N ILE A 269 11.99 8.35 -27.55
CA ILE A 269 12.36 6.97 -27.90
C ILE A 269 11.77 6.57 -29.26
N LYS A 270 10.50 6.90 -29.52
CA LYS A 270 9.85 6.63 -30.81
C LYS A 270 10.49 7.43 -31.95
N MET A 271 10.69 8.74 -31.77
CA MET A 271 11.20 9.63 -32.80
C MET A 271 12.62 9.26 -33.21
N PHE A 272 13.52 8.97 -32.26
CA PHE A 272 14.89 8.61 -32.54
C PHE A 272 15.10 7.13 -32.84
N GLY A 273 14.23 6.25 -32.31
CA GLY A 273 14.37 4.79 -32.44
C GLY A 273 13.58 4.16 -33.60
N ALA A 274 12.53 4.80 -34.11
CA ALA A 274 11.67 4.22 -35.15
C ALA A 274 12.40 3.96 -36.49
N GLY A 275 13.51 4.64 -36.76
CA GLY A 275 14.32 4.42 -37.96
C GLY A 275 15.34 3.28 -37.83
N LEU A 276 15.46 2.65 -36.66
CA LEU A 276 16.41 1.58 -36.43
C LEU A 276 15.86 0.24 -36.94
N THR A 277 16.72 -0.51 -37.65
CA THR A 277 16.39 -1.84 -38.19
C THR A 277 16.83 -2.99 -37.26
N THR A 278 17.44 -2.65 -36.12
CA THR A 278 17.88 -3.59 -35.09
C THR A 278 17.10 -3.45 -33.84
N ILE A 279 16.85 -4.57 -33.15
CA ILE A 279 16.23 -4.58 -31.84
C ILE A 279 17.22 -4.04 -30.82
N ILE A 280 16.82 -3.00 -30.09
CA ILE A 280 17.65 -2.40 -29.03
C ILE A 280 17.30 -3.05 -27.70
N PRO A 281 18.22 -3.76 -27.03
CA PRO A 281 17.96 -4.32 -25.70
C PRO A 281 17.64 -3.22 -24.66
N PRO A 282 16.73 -3.51 -23.71
CA PRO A 282 16.04 -4.76 -23.41
C PRO A 282 14.74 -4.99 -24.20
N GLY A 283 14.48 -4.23 -25.25
CA GLY A 283 13.32 -4.40 -26.12
C GLY A 283 13.30 -5.76 -26.81
N THR A 284 12.09 -6.31 -27.03
CA THR A 284 11.85 -7.62 -27.66
C THR A 284 11.38 -7.51 -29.12
N GLY A 285 11.26 -6.29 -29.64
CA GLY A 285 10.85 -5.99 -31.01
C GLY A 285 11.42 -4.66 -31.50
N LEU A 286 11.13 -4.30 -32.75
CA LEU A 286 11.54 -3.01 -33.30
C LEU A 286 10.76 -1.87 -32.64
N ILE A 287 11.45 -0.78 -32.32
CA ILE A 287 10.83 0.41 -31.70
C ILE A 287 9.73 0.99 -32.62
N ALA A 288 9.87 0.86 -33.93
CA ALA A 288 8.87 1.28 -34.91
C ALA A 288 7.49 0.64 -34.65
N ASP A 289 7.47 -0.65 -34.32
CA ASP A 289 6.25 -1.44 -34.15
C ASP A 289 5.65 -1.35 -32.75
N MET A 290 6.36 -0.75 -31.79
CA MET A 290 5.92 -0.62 -30.41
C MET A 290 4.88 0.51 -30.25
N ASP A 291 3.78 0.25 -29.55
CA ASP A 291 2.89 1.29 -29.05
C ASP A 291 3.47 1.97 -27.79
N ALA A 292 2.79 2.98 -27.25
CA ALA A 292 3.25 3.69 -26.05
C ALA A 292 3.43 2.75 -24.85
N THR A 293 2.56 1.75 -24.72
CA THR A 293 2.60 0.77 -23.62
C THR A 293 3.83 -0.14 -23.75
N ALA A 294 4.12 -0.59 -24.95
CA ALA A 294 5.31 -1.42 -25.23
C ALA A 294 6.62 -0.64 -25.04
N VAL A 295 6.70 0.62 -25.51
CA VAL A 295 7.87 1.48 -25.27
C VAL A 295 8.06 1.73 -23.78
N ARG A 296 6.98 2.01 -23.05
CA ARG A 296 7.03 2.15 -21.60
C ARG A 296 7.56 0.88 -20.94
N ALA A 297 7.02 -0.28 -21.28
CA ALA A 297 7.37 -1.56 -20.66
C ALA A 297 8.83 -1.97 -20.93
N ASN A 298 9.35 -1.68 -22.13
CA ASN A 298 10.68 -2.12 -22.51
C ASN A 298 11.81 -1.13 -22.18
N TYR A 299 11.52 0.16 -22.05
CA TYR A 299 12.56 1.19 -21.85
C TYR A 299 12.27 2.13 -20.66
N VAL A 300 11.12 2.83 -20.66
CA VAL A 300 10.82 3.84 -19.63
C VAL A 300 10.68 3.24 -18.25
N TYR A 301 10.20 2.01 -18.18
CA TYR A 301 10.14 1.22 -16.96
C TYR A 301 11.49 1.15 -16.22
N TYR A 302 12.60 0.85 -16.93
CA TYR A 302 13.94 0.78 -16.33
C TYR A 302 14.46 2.16 -15.94
N ILE A 303 14.15 3.20 -16.70
CA ILE A 303 14.46 4.60 -16.35
C ILE A 303 13.72 4.96 -15.06
N GLY A 304 12.42 4.68 -15.00
CA GLY A 304 11.59 4.93 -13.81
C GLY A 304 12.06 4.14 -12.58
N ALA A 305 12.44 2.87 -12.75
CA ALA A 305 12.98 2.04 -11.68
C ALA A 305 14.29 2.60 -11.12
N GLY A 306 15.22 3.03 -11.99
CA GLY A 306 16.45 3.71 -11.61
C GLY A 306 16.19 5.01 -10.87
N ALA A 307 15.24 5.81 -11.35
CA ALA A 307 14.83 7.06 -10.70
C ALA A 307 14.23 6.82 -9.30
N VAL A 308 13.32 5.85 -9.15
CA VAL A 308 12.70 5.53 -7.85
C VAL A 308 13.74 4.98 -6.88
N THR A 309 14.67 4.12 -7.34
CA THR A 309 15.75 3.58 -6.51
C THR A 309 16.66 4.70 -6.00
N ALA A 310 17.13 5.57 -6.88
CA ALA A 310 17.98 6.70 -6.50
C ALA A 310 17.26 7.68 -5.57
N ALA A 311 16.02 8.06 -5.89
CA ALA A 311 15.21 8.93 -5.05
C ALA A 311 14.92 8.33 -3.67
N GLY A 312 14.69 7.01 -3.59
CA GLY A 312 14.53 6.26 -2.34
C GLY A 312 15.81 6.31 -1.48
N LEU A 313 16.97 6.08 -2.10
CA LEU A 313 18.27 6.18 -1.42
C LEU A 313 18.57 7.62 -0.95
N ILE A 314 18.29 8.62 -1.76
CA ILE A 314 18.44 10.04 -1.39
C ILE A 314 17.56 10.37 -0.18
N SER A 315 16.29 9.93 -0.19
CA SER A 315 15.36 10.11 0.93
C SER A 315 15.89 9.46 2.21
N LEU A 316 16.46 8.24 2.11
CA LEU A 316 17.09 7.55 3.23
C LEU A 316 18.31 8.31 3.75
N LEU A 317 19.22 8.74 2.86
CA LEU A 317 20.42 9.49 3.23
C LEU A 317 20.09 10.83 3.92
N ARG A 318 19.06 11.54 3.46
CA ARG A 318 18.56 12.75 4.13
C ARG A 318 18.03 12.47 5.53
N SER A 319 17.45 11.30 5.75
CA SER A 319 16.97 10.87 7.07
C SER A 319 18.10 10.34 7.98
N ALA A 320 19.29 10.08 7.44
CA ALA A 320 20.40 9.47 8.17
C ALA A 320 20.82 10.24 9.45
N PRO A 321 20.92 11.58 9.48
CA PRO A 321 21.25 12.30 10.74
C PRO A 321 20.17 12.07 11.81
N THR A 322 18.91 12.04 11.40
CA THR A 322 17.76 11.77 12.26
C THR A 322 17.80 10.34 12.80
N ILE A 323 18.17 9.38 11.95
CA ILE A 323 18.36 7.97 12.31
C ILE A 323 19.48 7.83 13.37
N LEU A 324 20.64 8.43 13.10
CA LEU A 324 21.80 8.35 13.98
C LEU A 324 21.50 8.96 15.36
N SER A 325 20.79 10.10 15.40
CA SER A 325 20.37 10.75 16.64
C SER A 325 19.35 9.90 17.42
N ALA A 326 18.47 9.16 16.75
CA ALA A 326 17.51 8.27 17.42
C ALA A 326 18.18 7.05 18.04
N ILE A 327 19.13 6.42 17.33
CA ILE A 327 19.89 5.27 17.82
C ILE A 327 20.76 5.69 19.02
N THR A 328 21.56 6.75 18.88
CA THR A 328 22.47 7.22 19.94
C THR A 328 21.71 7.77 21.16
N GLY A 329 20.59 8.47 20.96
CA GLY A 329 19.75 8.97 22.04
C GLY A 329 18.98 7.90 22.80
N GLY A 330 18.56 6.82 22.12
CA GLY A 330 17.86 5.70 22.74
C GLY A 330 18.76 4.88 23.68
N PHE A 331 20.00 4.64 23.30
CA PHE A 331 20.96 3.87 24.13
C PHE A 331 21.45 4.62 25.38
N LYS A 332 21.70 5.93 25.29
CA LYS A 332 22.17 6.73 26.44
C LYS A 332 21.13 6.87 27.54
N ARG A 333 19.86 6.83 27.26
CA ARG A 333 18.77 7.12 28.23
C ARG A 333 18.20 5.91 28.94
N ASN A 334 18.37 4.69 28.42
CA ASN A 334 17.98 3.49 29.16
C ASN A 334 18.89 3.19 30.39
N ALA A 335 20.07 3.81 30.47
CA ALA A 335 20.97 3.69 31.61
C ALA A 335 20.56 4.59 32.80
N GLU A 336 19.88 5.73 32.55
CA GLU A 336 19.55 6.71 33.59
C GLU A 336 18.17 6.50 34.26
N GLY A 337 17.36 5.54 33.77
CA GLY A 337 15.95 5.34 34.23
C GLY A 337 15.77 4.36 35.40
N ARG A 338 16.82 4.01 36.17
CA ARG A 338 16.74 3.08 37.32
C ARG A 338 16.69 3.81 38.66
N GLY A 339 15.67 4.60 38.90
CA GLY A 339 15.53 5.18 40.25
C GLY A 339 14.23 5.92 40.44
N THR A 340 13.24 5.25 40.99
CA THR A 340 12.32 5.72 42.06
C THR A 340 11.12 4.79 42.16
N ASN A 341 10.86 4.30 43.35
CA ASN A 341 9.83 3.32 43.73
C ASN A 341 8.42 3.97 43.90
N THR A 342 8.02 4.85 43.00
CA THR A 342 6.64 5.39 42.95
C THR A 342 5.80 4.54 42.01
N ALA A 343 4.59 4.18 42.42
CA ALA A 343 3.63 3.44 41.57
C ALA A 343 3.43 4.18 40.23
N ARG A 344 3.87 3.56 39.12
CA ARG A 344 3.77 4.17 37.79
C ARG A 344 2.29 4.34 37.41
N PRO A 345 1.87 5.51 36.88
CA PRO A 345 0.53 5.71 36.41
C PRO A 345 0.22 4.72 35.25
N ARG A 346 -1.05 4.31 35.09
CA ARG A 346 -1.44 3.33 34.06
C ARG A 346 -1.04 3.75 32.64
N THR A 347 -0.97 5.04 32.38
CA THR A 347 -0.58 5.63 31.09
C THR A 347 0.91 5.46 30.75
N ASP A 348 1.73 4.99 31.72
CA ASP A 348 3.16 4.73 31.54
C ASP A 348 3.52 3.25 31.65
N ILE A 349 2.53 2.37 31.76
CA ILE A 349 2.73 0.92 31.84
C ILE A 349 2.83 0.34 30.44
N ASP A 350 4.03 0.06 29.97
CA ASP A 350 4.32 -0.69 28.75
C ASP A 350 4.38 -2.20 29.01
N MET A 351 4.36 -3.00 27.94
CA MET A 351 4.64 -4.43 28.00
C MET A 351 6.05 -4.66 28.58
N PRO A 352 6.22 -5.63 29.48
CA PRO A 352 7.53 -5.93 30.07
C PRO A 352 8.58 -6.23 29.01
N ILE A 353 9.78 -5.67 29.18
CA ILE A 353 10.89 -5.86 28.22
C ILE A 353 11.28 -7.33 28.04
N SER A 354 11.08 -8.15 29.07
CA SER A 354 11.28 -9.61 29.00
C SER A 354 10.33 -10.27 27.99
N VAL A 355 9.06 -9.84 27.96
CA VAL A 355 8.05 -10.33 26.99
C VAL A 355 8.43 -9.89 25.57
N VAL A 356 8.90 -8.64 25.43
CA VAL A 356 9.39 -8.13 24.15
C VAL A 356 10.60 -8.93 23.65
N ALA A 357 11.59 -9.18 24.52
CA ALA A 357 12.77 -9.95 24.17
C ALA A 357 12.44 -11.40 23.77
N VAL A 358 11.54 -12.05 24.54
CA VAL A 358 11.04 -13.39 24.20
C VAL A 358 10.29 -13.36 22.87
N GLY A 359 9.44 -12.35 22.63
CA GLY A 359 8.72 -12.19 21.37
C GLY A 359 9.65 -12.05 20.16
N VAL A 360 10.70 -11.23 20.26
CA VAL A 360 11.74 -11.11 19.22
C VAL A 360 12.46 -12.44 19.02
N LEU A 361 12.84 -13.15 20.10
CA LEU A 361 13.49 -14.45 20.00
C LEU A 361 12.58 -15.49 19.30
N VAL A 362 11.30 -15.51 19.63
CA VAL A 362 10.32 -16.39 18.96
C VAL A 362 10.23 -16.06 17.47
N CYS A 363 10.23 -14.78 17.09
CA CYS A 363 10.27 -14.37 15.68
C CYS A 363 11.55 -14.87 14.98
N VAL A 364 12.71 -14.79 15.62
CA VAL A 364 13.99 -15.30 15.07
C VAL A 364 13.95 -16.81 14.89
N ILE A 365 13.48 -17.54 15.90
CA ILE A 365 13.31 -19.00 15.81
C ILE A 365 12.33 -19.36 14.70
N ALA A 366 11.22 -18.65 14.58
CA ALA A 366 10.24 -18.86 13.52
C ALA A 366 10.83 -18.62 12.13
N MET A 367 11.65 -17.58 11.92
CA MET A 367 12.34 -17.32 10.66
C MET A 367 13.24 -18.49 10.22
N ILE A 368 13.91 -19.14 11.16
CA ILE A 368 14.84 -20.24 10.90
C ILE A 368 14.10 -21.59 10.77
N ALA A 369 13.12 -21.83 11.63
CA ALA A 369 12.49 -23.14 11.79
C ALA A 369 11.29 -23.36 10.84
N LEU A 370 10.58 -22.30 10.41
CA LEU A 370 9.41 -22.45 9.53
C LEU A 370 9.83 -22.75 8.09
N PRO A 371 9.37 -23.90 7.50
CA PRO A 371 9.72 -24.25 6.12
C PRO A 371 9.28 -23.21 5.08
N GLN A 372 8.26 -22.42 5.39
CA GLN A 372 7.73 -21.37 4.53
C GLN A 372 8.68 -20.18 4.39
N ILE A 373 9.46 -19.87 5.43
CA ILE A 373 10.45 -18.78 5.47
C ILE A 373 11.84 -19.34 5.20
N SER A 374 12.26 -20.32 6.00
CA SER A 374 13.47 -21.15 5.84
C SER A 374 14.74 -20.34 5.54
N ILE A 375 15.00 -19.31 6.34
CA ILE A 375 16.21 -18.50 6.21
C ILE A 375 17.32 -19.00 7.15
N ASN A 376 18.57 -18.87 6.72
CA ASN A 376 19.71 -19.24 7.54
C ASN A 376 20.01 -18.20 8.65
N ILE A 377 20.93 -18.53 9.55
CA ILE A 377 21.26 -17.68 10.70
C ILE A 377 21.76 -16.30 10.25
N LEU A 378 22.59 -16.21 9.22
CA LEU A 378 23.08 -14.93 8.70
C LEU A 378 21.93 -14.08 8.15
N ALA A 379 21.04 -14.69 7.38
CA ALA A 379 19.87 -14.00 6.84
C ALA A 379 18.90 -13.55 7.94
N ALA A 380 18.72 -14.34 9.00
CA ALA A 380 17.94 -13.96 10.18
C ALA A 380 18.58 -12.77 10.92
N ALA A 381 19.89 -12.77 11.09
CA ALA A 381 20.62 -11.66 11.69
C ALA A 381 20.50 -10.38 10.87
N LEU A 382 20.62 -10.46 9.53
CA LEU A 382 20.39 -9.33 8.62
C LEU A 382 18.95 -8.83 8.71
N ALA A 383 17.96 -9.73 8.72
CA ALA A 383 16.54 -9.37 8.83
C ALA A 383 16.25 -8.60 10.12
N VAL A 384 16.75 -9.08 11.28
CA VAL A 384 16.55 -8.41 12.58
C VAL A 384 17.31 -7.09 12.64
N GLY A 385 18.54 -7.04 12.16
CA GLY A 385 19.37 -5.83 12.14
C GLY A 385 18.73 -4.72 11.28
N PHE A 386 18.32 -5.06 10.07
CA PHE A 386 17.62 -4.12 9.19
C PHE A 386 16.23 -3.78 9.72
N ALA A 387 15.49 -4.75 10.30
CA ALA A 387 14.20 -4.46 10.91
C ALA A 387 14.33 -3.44 12.05
N PHE A 388 15.29 -3.61 12.96
CA PHE A 388 15.52 -2.65 14.04
C PHE A 388 15.87 -1.26 13.51
N LEU A 389 16.76 -1.19 12.53
CA LEU A 389 17.13 0.06 11.87
C LEU A 389 15.90 0.75 11.26
N PHE A 390 15.16 0.05 10.40
CA PHE A 390 14.06 0.65 9.66
C PHE A 390 12.77 0.82 10.48
N VAL A 391 12.54 0.06 11.53
CA VAL A 391 11.50 0.32 12.55
C VAL A 391 11.74 1.67 13.21
N THR A 392 12.97 1.93 13.64
CA THR A 392 13.34 3.21 14.28
C THR A 392 13.16 4.38 13.32
N VAL A 393 13.63 4.23 12.09
CA VAL A 393 13.50 5.25 11.03
C VAL A 393 12.04 5.53 10.68
N SER A 394 11.30 4.47 10.39
CA SER A 394 9.88 4.52 10.02
C SER A 394 9.06 5.23 11.08
N SER A 395 9.20 4.82 12.34
CA SER A 395 8.47 5.42 13.46
C SER A 395 8.79 6.91 13.64
N ARG A 396 10.05 7.32 13.46
CA ARG A 396 10.45 8.71 13.56
C ARG A 396 9.94 9.56 12.41
N ILE A 397 10.09 9.08 11.16
CA ILE A 397 9.58 9.78 9.97
C ILE A 397 8.05 9.91 10.04
N THR A 398 7.36 8.86 10.45
CA THR A 398 5.91 8.90 10.70
C THR A 398 5.53 9.98 11.71
N GLY A 399 6.36 10.18 12.74
CA GLY A 399 6.15 11.26 13.71
C GLY A 399 6.26 12.67 13.13
N GLN A 400 6.96 12.83 12.02
CA GLN A 400 7.16 14.12 11.35
C GLN A 400 6.11 14.38 10.25
N ILE A 401 5.81 13.38 9.42
CA ILE A 401 5.05 13.58 8.18
C ILE A 401 3.81 12.67 8.03
N GLY A 402 3.54 11.80 9.00
CA GLY A 402 2.43 10.83 8.93
C GLY A 402 2.80 9.49 8.32
N ALA A 403 1.95 8.48 8.51
CA ALA A 403 2.15 7.12 8.03
C ALA A 403 1.93 7.02 6.50
N SER A 404 0.94 7.72 5.96
CA SER A 404 0.61 7.74 4.53
C SER A 404 1.75 8.32 3.67
N SER A 405 2.55 9.22 4.24
CA SER A 405 3.70 9.87 3.56
C SER A 405 5.04 9.20 3.89
N ASN A 406 5.05 8.17 4.72
CA ASN A 406 6.27 7.48 5.15
C ASN A 406 6.91 6.73 3.97
N PRO A 407 8.22 6.94 3.66
CA PRO A 407 8.87 6.33 2.51
C PRO A 407 9.25 4.86 2.74
N ILE A 408 8.28 4.02 3.16
CA ILE A 408 8.49 2.58 3.43
C ILE A 408 9.10 1.88 2.22
N SER A 409 8.63 2.23 1.00
CA SER A 409 9.16 1.64 -0.23
C SER A 409 10.64 1.96 -0.46
N GLY A 410 11.11 3.17 -0.10
CA GLY A 410 12.53 3.53 -0.16
C GLY A 410 13.38 2.72 0.81
N MET A 411 12.91 2.55 2.05
CA MET A 411 13.55 1.70 3.06
C MET A 411 13.61 0.23 2.61
N THR A 412 12.57 -0.26 1.96
CA THR A 412 12.50 -1.62 1.42
C THR A 412 13.49 -1.82 0.27
N VAL A 413 13.56 -0.87 -0.68
CA VAL A 413 14.56 -0.90 -1.76
C VAL A 413 15.96 -0.95 -1.17
N ALA A 414 16.24 -0.11 -0.16
CA ALA A 414 17.54 -0.10 0.51
C ALA A 414 17.85 -1.44 1.20
N THR A 415 16.87 -2.04 1.88
CA THR A 415 17.04 -3.38 2.50
C THR A 415 17.40 -4.44 1.46
N VAL A 416 16.61 -4.51 0.39
CA VAL A 416 16.79 -5.51 -0.67
C VAL A 416 18.11 -5.29 -1.41
N LEU A 417 18.45 -4.02 -1.72
CA LEU A 417 19.71 -3.64 -2.33
C LEU A 417 20.92 -4.03 -1.48
N LEU A 418 20.93 -3.63 -0.21
CA LEU A 418 22.02 -3.96 0.72
C LEU A 418 22.16 -5.46 0.91
N THR A 419 21.04 -6.19 1.05
CA THR A 419 21.05 -7.65 1.16
C THR A 419 21.63 -8.30 -0.10
N ALA A 420 21.21 -7.86 -1.30
CA ALA A 420 21.71 -8.38 -2.57
C ALA A 420 23.21 -8.09 -2.76
N LEU A 421 23.68 -6.89 -2.37
CA LEU A 421 25.10 -6.53 -2.40
C LEU A 421 25.93 -7.38 -1.43
N ILE A 422 25.43 -7.63 -0.21
CA ILE A 422 26.08 -8.53 0.75
C ILE A 422 26.17 -9.94 0.17
N PHE A 423 25.07 -10.45 -0.42
CA PHE A 423 25.03 -11.77 -1.03
C PHE A 423 26.00 -11.88 -2.21
N LEU A 424 26.05 -10.85 -3.06
CA LEU A 424 27.02 -10.79 -4.16
C LEU A 424 28.47 -10.82 -3.63
N ALA A 425 28.78 -10.07 -2.58
CA ALA A 425 30.12 -10.00 -1.98
C ALA A 425 30.57 -11.33 -1.37
N ILE A 426 29.65 -12.16 -0.87
CA ILE A 426 29.96 -13.49 -0.31
C ILE A 426 29.77 -14.62 -1.34
N GLY A 427 29.46 -14.30 -2.61
CA GLY A 427 29.30 -15.27 -3.69
C GLY A 427 27.94 -15.99 -3.69
N TRP A 428 26.93 -15.48 -2.99
CA TRP A 428 25.57 -16.04 -2.96
C TRP A 428 24.72 -15.46 -4.11
N THR A 429 24.90 -16.00 -5.32
CA THR A 429 24.26 -15.48 -6.55
C THR A 429 23.19 -16.40 -7.14
N GLY A 430 23.00 -17.61 -6.60
CA GLY A 430 22.03 -18.59 -7.10
C GLY A 430 20.58 -18.14 -6.97
N PRO A 431 19.66 -18.81 -7.70
CA PRO A 431 18.23 -18.48 -7.70
C PRO A 431 17.57 -18.50 -6.31
N GLU A 432 18.03 -19.41 -5.42
CA GLU A 432 17.57 -19.52 -4.04
C GLU A 432 17.89 -18.28 -3.22
N HIS A 433 19.00 -17.61 -3.52
CA HIS A 433 19.42 -16.39 -2.82
C HIS A 433 18.57 -15.16 -3.21
N ARG A 434 17.97 -15.17 -4.41
CA ARG A 434 16.96 -14.16 -4.80
C ARG A 434 15.71 -14.28 -3.93
N VAL A 435 15.23 -15.50 -3.72
CA VAL A 435 14.11 -15.78 -2.83
C VAL A 435 14.41 -15.36 -1.40
N LEU A 436 15.64 -15.65 -0.95
CA LEU A 436 16.11 -15.31 0.39
C LEU A 436 16.16 -13.79 0.59
N ALA A 437 16.74 -13.03 -0.37
CA ALA A 437 16.82 -11.58 -0.30
C ALA A 437 15.42 -10.92 -0.28
N LEU A 438 14.49 -11.40 -1.11
CA LEU A 438 13.10 -10.92 -1.09
C LEU A 438 12.36 -11.29 0.18
N THR A 439 12.66 -12.44 0.79
CA THR A 439 12.07 -12.84 2.07
C THR A 439 12.54 -11.93 3.21
N ILE A 440 13.86 -11.61 3.27
CA ILE A 440 14.41 -10.64 4.21
C ILE A 440 13.76 -9.27 3.99
N GLY A 441 13.72 -8.81 2.72
CA GLY A 441 13.08 -7.55 2.36
C GLY A 441 11.62 -7.49 2.79
N GLY A 442 10.88 -8.61 2.64
CA GLY A 442 9.50 -8.76 3.07
C GLY A 442 9.32 -8.62 4.58
N VAL A 443 10.09 -9.36 5.36
CA VAL A 443 10.07 -9.27 6.84
C VAL A 443 10.35 -7.84 7.31
N VAL A 444 11.39 -7.21 6.77
CA VAL A 444 11.81 -5.84 7.15
C VAL A 444 10.78 -4.81 6.70
N CYS A 445 10.20 -4.96 5.50
CA CYS A 445 9.18 -4.05 4.99
C CYS A 445 7.92 -4.08 5.85
N VAL A 446 7.44 -5.29 6.19
CA VAL A 446 6.29 -5.46 7.10
C VAL A 446 6.59 -4.87 8.46
N ALA A 447 7.77 -5.15 9.02
CA ALA A 447 8.17 -4.60 10.32
C ALA A 447 8.20 -3.07 10.33
N ALA A 448 8.77 -2.45 9.31
CA ALA A 448 8.84 -0.98 9.18
C ALA A 448 7.45 -0.35 8.98
N ALA A 449 6.58 -0.98 8.18
CA ALA A 449 5.21 -0.51 7.93
C ALA A 449 4.37 -0.55 9.22
N VAL A 450 4.38 -1.70 9.90
CA VAL A 450 3.66 -1.90 11.16
C VAL A 450 4.18 -0.98 12.26
N ALA A 451 5.50 -0.78 12.37
CA ALA A 451 6.08 0.11 13.37
C ALA A 451 5.67 1.57 13.17
N GLY A 452 5.61 2.03 11.91
CA GLY A 452 5.12 3.36 11.57
C GLY A 452 3.67 3.56 12.05
N ALA A 453 2.76 2.65 11.70
CA ALA A 453 1.36 2.67 12.14
C ALA A 453 1.26 2.56 13.68
N THR A 454 1.98 1.60 14.29
CA THR A 454 2.04 1.43 15.75
C THR A 454 2.42 2.72 16.46
N SER A 455 3.38 3.47 15.92
CA SER A 455 3.81 4.75 16.52
C SER A 455 2.70 5.81 16.50
N GLN A 456 1.91 5.86 15.43
CA GLN A 456 0.71 6.72 15.34
C GLN A 456 -0.35 6.31 16.36
N ASP A 457 -0.65 5.01 16.42
CA ASP A 457 -1.68 4.47 17.31
C ASP A 457 -1.34 4.70 18.80
N LEU A 458 -0.07 4.49 19.17
CA LEU A 458 0.43 4.78 20.51
C LEU A 458 0.43 6.29 20.84
N LYS A 459 0.59 7.16 19.82
CA LYS A 459 0.42 8.62 20.00
C LYS A 459 -1.04 8.97 20.24
N THR A 460 -1.96 8.37 19.48
CA THR A 460 -3.41 8.51 19.73
C THR A 460 -3.73 8.14 21.17
N GLY A 461 -3.29 6.98 21.63
CA GLY A 461 -3.47 6.53 23.01
C GLY A 461 -2.81 7.44 24.05
N TYR A 462 -1.65 7.99 23.77
CA TYR A 462 -0.98 8.97 24.65
C TYR A 462 -1.82 10.22 24.84
N ILE A 463 -2.47 10.74 23.79
CA ILE A 463 -3.33 11.93 23.84
C ILE A 463 -4.65 11.62 24.55
N VAL A 464 -5.32 10.52 24.23
CA VAL A 464 -6.60 10.16 24.86
C VAL A 464 -6.45 9.58 26.27
N GLY A 465 -5.24 9.20 26.68
CA GLY A 465 -4.95 8.65 27.99
C GLY A 465 -5.20 7.15 28.11
N ALA A 466 -4.94 6.38 27.05
CA ALA A 466 -5.03 4.92 27.07
C ALA A 466 -3.84 4.25 27.80
N THR A 467 -4.02 2.99 28.19
CA THR A 467 -2.94 2.17 28.80
C THR A 467 -2.08 1.54 27.70
N PRO A 468 -0.80 1.92 27.55
CA PRO A 468 0.05 1.45 26.46
C PRO A 468 0.13 -0.09 26.36
N LYS A 469 0.29 -0.78 27.48
CA LYS A 469 0.30 -2.25 27.52
C LYS A 469 -0.95 -2.87 26.89
N ARG A 470 -2.15 -2.29 27.14
CA ARG A 470 -3.39 -2.80 26.57
C ARG A 470 -3.44 -2.55 25.07
N GLN A 471 -3.02 -1.37 24.60
CA GLN A 471 -2.89 -1.09 23.16
C GLN A 471 -1.90 -2.03 22.49
N GLN A 472 -0.73 -2.28 23.09
CA GLN A 472 0.29 -3.19 22.57
C GLN A 472 -0.26 -4.61 22.39
N ILE A 473 -1.14 -5.08 23.26
CA ILE A 473 -1.86 -6.35 23.10
C ILE A 473 -2.83 -6.26 21.90
N GLY A 474 -3.58 -5.18 21.77
CA GLY A 474 -4.49 -4.95 20.64
C GLY A 474 -3.75 -4.96 19.29
N LEU A 475 -2.56 -4.34 19.22
CA LEU A 475 -1.70 -4.35 18.04
C LEU A 475 -1.33 -5.78 17.61
N LEU A 476 -0.96 -6.66 18.58
CA LEU A 476 -0.62 -8.05 18.29
C LEU A 476 -1.80 -8.81 17.68
N PHE A 477 -3.03 -8.60 18.18
CA PHE A 477 -4.23 -9.21 17.60
C PHE A 477 -4.50 -8.71 16.18
N GLY A 478 -4.46 -7.39 15.96
CA GLY A 478 -4.70 -6.79 14.63
C GLY A 478 -3.71 -7.29 13.59
N VAL A 479 -2.42 -7.23 13.91
CA VAL A 479 -1.33 -7.69 13.03
C VAL A 479 -1.48 -9.17 12.70
N THR A 480 -1.66 -10.03 13.70
CA THR A 480 -1.70 -11.50 13.49
C THR A 480 -2.88 -11.90 12.63
N THR A 481 -4.08 -11.38 12.91
CA THR A 481 -5.29 -11.75 12.17
C THR A 481 -5.23 -11.30 10.71
N SER A 482 -4.78 -10.08 10.45
CA SER A 482 -4.63 -9.57 9.08
C SER A 482 -3.53 -10.30 8.32
N ALA A 483 -2.39 -10.58 8.96
CA ALA A 483 -1.28 -11.30 8.35
C ALA A 483 -1.67 -12.70 7.85
N LEU A 484 -2.53 -13.40 8.57
CA LEU A 484 -3.03 -14.71 8.18
C LEU A 484 -3.91 -14.67 6.93
N LEU A 485 -4.66 -13.59 6.70
CA LEU A 485 -5.62 -13.48 5.59
C LEU A 485 -5.06 -12.83 4.33
N ILE A 486 -4.06 -11.96 4.46
CA ILE A 486 -3.46 -11.23 3.32
C ILE A 486 -2.92 -12.18 2.25
N GLY A 487 -2.33 -13.30 2.63
CA GLY A 487 -1.82 -14.29 1.68
C GLY A 487 -2.91 -14.87 0.77
N GLY A 488 -4.06 -15.21 1.34
CA GLY A 488 -5.23 -15.69 0.59
C GLY A 488 -5.77 -14.61 -0.36
N MET A 489 -5.78 -13.36 0.09
CA MET A 489 -6.21 -12.23 -0.72
C MET A 489 -5.31 -12.00 -1.95
N ILE A 490 -4.00 -12.03 -1.77
CA ILE A 490 -3.04 -11.89 -2.88
C ILE A 490 -3.22 -13.03 -3.89
N GLN A 491 -3.41 -14.27 -3.42
CA GLN A 491 -3.67 -15.40 -4.32
C GLN A 491 -4.99 -15.25 -5.08
N LEU A 492 -6.05 -14.81 -4.41
CA LEU A 492 -7.35 -14.54 -5.04
C LEU A 492 -7.20 -13.54 -6.18
N LEU A 493 -6.60 -12.38 -5.89
CA LEU A 493 -6.37 -11.33 -6.87
C LEU A 493 -5.46 -11.79 -8.02
N ASN A 494 -4.38 -12.52 -7.70
CA ASN A 494 -3.51 -13.04 -8.74
C ASN A 494 -4.25 -14.00 -9.67
N ARG A 495 -5.03 -14.94 -9.14
CA ARG A 495 -5.82 -15.90 -9.95
C ARG A 495 -6.88 -15.22 -10.80
N ALA A 496 -7.58 -14.22 -10.25
CA ALA A 496 -8.64 -13.51 -10.96
C ALA A 496 -8.15 -12.81 -12.23
N HIS A 497 -6.93 -12.30 -12.19
CA HIS A 497 -6.33 -11.51 -13.26
C HIS A 497 -5.23 -12.27 -14.05
N THR A 498 -5.01 -13.56 -13.77
CA THR A 498 -4.07 -14.42 -14.54
C THR A 498 -4.63 -14.71 -15.92
N THR A 499 -3.76 -14.71 -16.93
CA THR A 499 -4.07 -15.06 -18.33
C THR A 499 -3.13 -16.16 -18.82
N ILE A 500 -3.62 -16.98 -19.73
CA ILE A 500 -2.82 -17.98 -20.42
C ILE A 500 -2.59 -17.46 -21.84
N VAL A 501 -1.33 -17.37 -22.26
CA VAL A 501 -0.94 -16.79 -23.56
C VAL A 501 -0.15 -17.82 -24.34
N GLU A 502 -0.48 -18.01 -25.60
CA GLU A 502 0.29 -18.88 -26.48
C GLU A 502 1.70 -18.32 -26.69
N LYS A 503 2.69 -19.07 -26.23
CA LYS A 503 4.12 -18.76 -26.36
C LYS A 503 4.90 -20.07 -26.47
N SER A 504 5.63 -20.21 -27.55
CA SER A 504 6.49 -21.36 -27.77
C SER A 504 7.94 -20.90 -27.85
N TYR A 505 8.83 -21.67 -27.24
CA TYR A 505 10.26 -21.40 -27.24
C TYR A 505 10.98 -22.69 -27.68
N PRO A 506 11.23 -22.87 -28.99
CA PRO A 506 11.84 -24.09 -29.51
C PRO A 506 13.19 -24.40 -28.84
N GLY A 507 13.36 -25.65 -28.41
CA GLY A 507 14.61 -26.10 -27.78
C GLY A 507 14.71 -25.78 -26.26
N VAL A 508 13.76 -25.13 -25.68
CA VAL A 508 13.70 -24.89 -24.20
C VAL A 508 12.89 -26.01 -23.55
N VAL A 509 13.52 -26.73 -22.62
CA VAL A 509 12.90 -27.79 -21.83
C VAL A 509 12.84 -27.34 -20.37
N VAL A 510 11.64 -27.38 -19.80
CA VAL A 510 11.43 -26.99 -18.41
C VAL A 510 11.72 -28.15 -17.47
N SER A 511 12.74 -28.02 -16.64
CA SER A 511 13.16 -29.07 -15.70
C SER A 511 12.38 -29.09 -14.38
N ARG A 512 11.83 -27.94 -13.96
CA ARG A 512 11.10 -27.80 -12.70
C ARG A 512 9.60 -27.87 -12.94
N ILE A 513 9.02 -29.04 -12.73
CA ILE A 513 7.58 -29.32 -12.90
C ILE A 513 6.93 -29.40 -11.52
N ASP A 514 5.75 -28.77 -11.36
CA ASP A 514 4.95 -28.89 -10.14
C ASP A 514 4.21 -30.23 -10.12
N ALA A 515 4.57 -31.12 -9.21
CA ALA A 515 3.96 -32.44 -9.09
C ALA A 515 2.45 -32.36 -8.90
N GLY A 516 1.68 -32.95 -9.82
CA GLY A 516 0.21 -33.01 -9.75
C GLY A 516 -0.50 -31.73 -10.13
N ALA A 517 0.19 -30.66 -10.51
CA ALA A 517 -0.43 -29.46 -11.04
C ALA A 517 -0.58 -29.59 -12.57
N ALA A 518 -1.82 -29.58 -13.04
CA ALA A 518 -2.15 -29.56 -14.47
C ALA A 518 -3.20 -28.46 -14.71
N ASP A 519 -3.11 -27.83 -15.87
CA ASP A 519 -4.13 -26.88 -16.34
C ASP A 519 -4.61 -27.33 -17.74
N THR A 520 -5.85 -27.01 -18.08
CA THR A 520 -6.47 -27.47 -19.33
C THR A 520 -6.72 -26.29 -20.26
N VAL A 521 -6.13 -26.34 -21.45
CA VAL A 521 -6.35 -25.34 -22.51
C VAL A 521 -6.94 -26.05 -23.72
N ASN A 522 -8.08 -25.57 -24.22
CA ASN A 522 -8.80 -26.15 -25.38
C ASN A 522 -9.06 -27.67 -25.26
N GLY A 523 -9.30 -28.17 -24.05
CA GLY A 523 -9.57 -29.59 -23.78
C GLY A 523 -8.31 -30.48 -23.65
N VAL A 524 -7.10 -29.91 -23.80
CA VAL A 524 -5.83 -30.61 -23.62
C VAL A 524 -5.24 -30.26 -22.25
N ALA A 525 -4.82 -31.28 -21.50
CA ALA A 525 -4.17 -31.08 -20.20
C ALA A 525 -2.65 -30.88 -20.38
N TYR A 526 -2.13 -29.84 -19.75
CA TYR A 526 -0.71 -29.48 -19.73
C TYR A 526 -0.20 -29.52 -18.28
N GLN A 527 1.06 -29.91 -18.12
CA GLN A 527 1.73 -29.83 -16.81
C GLN A 527 2.20 -28.39 -16.55
N VAL A 528 2.26 -28.02 -15.28
CA VAL A 528 2.75 -26.72 -14.86
C VAL A 528 4.24 -26.79 -14.58
N GLY A 529 5.02 -25.97 -15.30
CA GLY A 529 6.45 -25.87 -15.13
C GLY A 529 6.93 -24.46 -14.83
N HIS A 530 8.12 -24.34 -14.26
CA HIS A 530 8.72 -23.07 -13.84
C HIS A 530 10.11 -22.90 -14.41
N LEU A 531 10.36 -21.74 -15.04
CA LEU A 531 11.69 -21.22 -15.32
C LEU A 531 12.01 -20.12 -14.31
N VAL A 532 13.06 -20.32 -13.53
CA VAL A 532 13.52 -19.33 -12.52
C VAL A 532 14.64 -18.42 -13.08
N GLU A 533 15.11 -18.73 -14.28
CA GLU A 533 16.09 -17.95 -15.06
C GLU A 533 15.71 -17.95 -16.53
N GLU A 534 16.15 -16.93 -17.25
CA GLU A 534 15.97 -16.87 -18.70
C GLU A 534 16.75 -17.99 -19.39
N GLN A 535 16.09 -18.77 -20.25
CA GLN A 535 16.68 -19.85 -20.99
C GLN A 535 16.20 -19.82 -22.45
N GLY A 536 17.11 -19.77 -23.40
CA GLY A 536 16.77 -19.82 -24.84
C GLY A 536 15.79 -18.74 -25.28
N GLY A 537 15.83 -17.56 -24.68
CA GLY A 537 14.89 -16.44 -24.94
C GLY A 537 13.55 -16.56 -24.21
N ALA A 538 13.29 -17.66 -23.49
CA ALA A 538 12.14 -17.78 -22.61
C ALA A 538 12.45 -17.08 -21.28
N PRO A 539 11.71 -16.04 -20.87
CA PRO A 539 11.93 -15.35 -19.60
C PRO A 539 11.60 -16.23 -18.39
N ALA A 540 12.14 -15.87 -17.22
CA ALA A 540 11.67 -16.47 -15.97
C ALA A 540 10.15 -16.33 -15.84
N GLY A 541 9.48 -17.42 -15.45
CA GLY A 541 8.02 -17.43 -15.41
C GLY A 541 7.42 -18.82 -15.19
N LYS A 542 6.11 -18.87 -15.20
CA LYS A 542 5.31 -20.09 -15.09
C LYS A 542 4.78 -20.46 -16.47
N TYR A 543 4.95 -21.73 -16.86
CA TYR A 543 4.62 -22.23 -18.19
C TYR A 543 3.70 -23.47 -18.12
N LEU A 544 2.92 -23.68 -19.17
CA LEU A 544 2.25 -24.93 -19.43
C LEU A 544 3.06 -25.70 -20.46
N VAL A 545 3.42 -26.92 -20.09
CA VAL A 545 4.30 -27.78 -20.87
C VAL A 545 3.63 -29.12 -21.19
N ASP A 546 4.02 -29.74 -22.27
CA ASP A 546 3.57 -31.08 -22.64
C ASP A 546 4.33 -32.19 -21.89
N ALA A 547 4.08 -33.46 -22.24
CA ALA A 547 4.74 -34.60 -21.67
C ALA A 547 6.26 -34.64 -21.96
N SER A 548 6.74 -33.91 -22.97
CA SER A 548 8.16 -33.77 -23.30
C SER A 548 8.80 -32.56 -22.59
N HIS A 549 8.03 -31.86 -21.75
CA HIS A 549 8.39 -30.65 -21.04
C HIS A 549 8.68 -29.44 -21.96
N ALA A 550 8.19 -29.48 -23.22
CA ALA A 550 8.27 -28.34 -24.14
C ALA A 550 7.22 -27.29 -23.81
N ILE A 551 7.55 -26.02 -23.96
CA ILE A 551 6.70 -24.88 -23.63
C ILE A 551 5.66 -24.67 -24.74
N HIS A 552 4.36 -24.63 -24.37
CA HIS A 552 3.25 -24.27 -25.25
C HIS A 552 2.59 -22.94 -24.86
N TYR A 553 2.45 -22.69 -23.56
CA TYR A 553 1.79 -21.48 -23.07
C TYR A 553 2.57 -20.85 -21.92
N LEU A 554 2.54 -19.53 -21.89
CA LEU A 554 2.96 -18.73 -20.73
C LEU A 554 1.73 -18.51 -19.83
N VAL A 555 1.85 -18.83 -18.55
CA VAL A 555 0.89 -18.44 -17.51
C VAL A 555 1.30 -17.08 -16.99
N ASP A 556 0.73 -16.03 -17.57
CA ASP A 556 1.06 -14.64 -17.22
C ASP A 556 0.32 -14.25 -15.93
N PRO A 557 1.03 -13.92 -14.84
CA PRO A 557 0.39 -13.67 -13.54
C PRO A 557 -0.56 -12.49 -13.61
N GLY A 558 -1.56 -12.47 -12.73
CA GLY A 558 -2.48 -11.35 -12.58
C GLY A 558 -1.80 -10.12 -11.97
N ILE A 559 -0.79 -10.37 -11.11
CA ILE A 559 0.00 -9.33 -10.46
C ILE A 559 1.28 -9.12 -11.27
N ALA A 560 1.47 -7.90 -11.75
CA ALA A 560 2.59 -7.45 -12.57
C ALA A 560 2.78 -8.22 -13.90
N GLY A 561 1.73 -8.90 -14.38
CA GLY A 561 1.72 -9.55 -15.68
C GLY A 561 1.73 -8.54 -16.84
N ARG A 562 2.06 -9.04 -18.04
CA ARG A 562 2.28 -8.21 -19.23
C ARG A 562 1.20 -8.38 -20.30
N TYR A 563 0.50 -9.49 -20.29
CA TYR A 563 -0.44 -9.87 -21.36
C TYR A 563 -1.89 -9.87 -20.85
N PRO A 564 -2.65 -8.80 -21.11
CA PRO A 564 -4.01 -8.67 -20.56
C PRO A 564 -5.04 -9.60 -21.22
N THR A 565 -4.77 -10.11 -22.43
CA THR A 565 -5.71 -10.96 -23.18
C THR A 565 -5.22 -12.40 -23.19
N ASP A 566 -6.08 -13.36 -22.84
CA ASP A 566 -5.78 -14.80 -22.88
C ASP A 566 -6.13 -15.46 -24.21
N VAL A 567 -5.79 -16.73 -24.36
CA VAL A 567 -6.05 -17.55 -25.56
C VAL A 567 -7.56 -17.71 -25.86
N SER A 568 -8.44 -17.47 -24.89
CA SER A 568 -9.91 -17.50 -25.09
C SER A 568 -10.47 -16.16 -25.58
N GLY A 569 -9.64 -15.14 -25.73
CA GLY A 569 -10.02 -13.77 -26.06
C GLY A 569 -10.54 -12.96 -24.88
N ARG A 570 -10.52 -13.51 -23.66
CA ARG A 570 -10.87 -12.78 -22.44
C ARG A 570 -9.79 -11.75 -22.12
N THR A 571 -10.18 -10.51 -21.93
CA THR A 571 -9.28 -9.44 -21.50
C THR A 571 -9.52 -9.11 -20.04
N VAL A 572 -8.45 -9.08 -19.25
CA VAL A 572 -8.46 -8.71 -17.82
C VAL A 572 -7.52 -7.56 -17.57
N GLU A 573 -7.87 -6.70 -16.62
CA GLU A 573 -6.98 -5.66 -16.15
C GLU A 573 -5.89 -6.29 -15.28
N LYS A 574 -4.62 -6.06 -15.58
CA LYS A 574 -3.51 -6.50 -14.74
C LYS A 574 -3.32 -5.56 -13.55
N LEU A 575 -2.91 -6.12 -12.42
CA LEU A 575 -2.51 -5.33 -11.24
C LEU A 575 -1.01 -5.00 -11.38
N ASP A 576 -0.69 -3.75 -11.64
CA ASP A 576 0.68 -3.31 -12.01
C ASP A 576 1.76 -3.64 -10.96
N SER A 577 1.39 -3.68 -9.68
CA SER A 577 2.30 -3.96 -8.54
C SER A 577 3.68 -3.27 -8.65
N PRO A 578 3.72 -1.96 -8.81
CA PRO A 578 4.93 -1.25 -9.22
C PRO A 578 6.11 -1.44 -8.27
N LYS A 579 5.86 -1.56 -6.97
CA LYS A 579 6.92 -1.75 -5.97
C LYS A 579 7.55 -3.14 -6.06
N ALA A 580 6.72 -4.18 -6.23
CA ALA A 580 7.22 -5.55 -6.36
C ALA A 580 8.07 -5.73 -7.63
N GLN A 581 7.68 -5.06 -8.73
CA GLN A 581 8.48 -5.06 -9.96
C GLN A 581 9.87 -4.44 -9.75
N ILE A 582 9.96 -3.33 -9.00
CA ILE A 582 11.26 -2.73 -8.65
C ILE A 582 12.09 -3.69 -7.81
N MET A 583 11.47 -4.38 -6.83
CA MET A 583 12.20 -5.35 -5.99
C MET A 583 12.73 -6.53 -6.80
N ALA A 584 11.92 -7.07 -7.73
CA ALA A 584 12.36 -8.12 -8.64
C ALA A 584 13.55 -7.66 -9.48
N LEU A 585 13.45 -6.47 -10.07
CA LEU A 585 14.52 -5.89 -10.90
C LEU A 585 15.81 -5.69 -10.11
N VAL A 586 15.74 -5.14 -8.90
CA VAL A 586 16.91 -4.88 -8.05
C VAL A 586 17.61 -6.18 -7.66
N VAL A 587 16.85 -7.17 -7.17
CA VAL A 587 17.43 -8.45 -6.74
C VAL A 587 18.02 -9.21 -7.91
N ASP A 588 17.23 -9.41 -8.97
CA ASP A 588 17.68 -10.16 -10.13
C ASP A 588 18.86 -9.49 -10.80
N GLY A 589 18.76 -8.19 -11.02
CA GLY A 589 19.79 -7.44 -11.71
C GLY A 589 21.13 -7.40 -10.99
N ILE A 590 21.15 -7.34 -9.66
CA ILE A 590 22.40 -7.34 -8.87
C ILE A 590 23.00 -8.74 -8.84
N LEU A 591 22.20 -9.75 -8.52
CA LEU A 591 22.72 -11.12 -8.35
C LEU A 591 23.11 -11.76 -9.68
N THR A 592 22.44 -11.42 -10.80
CA THR A 592 22.80 -11.90 -12.14
C THR A 592 23.82 -11.01 -12.86
N GLN A 593 24.02 -9.79 -12.39
CA GLN A 593 24.82 -8.75 -13.03
C GLN A 593 24.33 -8.38 -14.46
N LYS A 594 23.06 -8.70 -14.80
CA LYS A 594 22.44 -8.48 -16.12
C LYS A 594 21.42 -7.33 -16.07
N LEU A 595 21.84 -6.13 -15.71
CA LEU A 595 20.99 -4.95 -15.71
C LEU A 595 21.21 -4.10 -16.96
N PRO A 596 20.15 -3.47 -17.52
CA PRO A 596 20.30 -2.42 -18.53
C PRO A 596 20.79 -1.12 -17.86
N TRP A 597 22.04 -1.12 -17.39
CA TRP A 597 22.64 -0.07 -16.57
C TRP A 597 22.49 1.33 -17.18
N GLY A 598 22.57 1.44 -18.51
CA GLY A 598 22.40 2.73 -19.18
C GLY A 598 21.04 3.37 -18.87
N LEU A 599 19.96 2.60 -18.98
CA LEU A 599 18.60 3.11 -18.68
C LEU A 599 18.40 3.41 -17.20
N ILE A 600 18.93 2.55 -16.32
CA ILE A 600 18.85 2.73 -14.86
C ILE A 600 19.61 3.97 -14.42
N LEU A 601 20.82 4.20 -14.96
CA LEU A 601 21.63 5.37 -14.66
C LEU A 601 20.98 6.66 -15.18
N ILE A 602 20.37 6.64 -16.36
CA ILE A 602 19.58 7.79 -16.87
C ILE A 602 18.49 8.15 -15.83
N GLY A 603 17.76 7.15 -15.34
CA GLY A 603 16.75 7.38 -14.30
C GLY A 603 17.35 7.90 -12.98
N ALA A 604 18.46 7.34 -12.54
CA ALA A 604 19.14 7.77 -11.31
C ALA A 604 19.62 9.23 -11.42
N PHE A 605 20.27 9.61 -12.54
CA PHE A 605 20.69 10.99 -12.76
C PHE A 605 19.50 11.95 -12.90
N LEU A 606 18.40 11.52 -13.50
CA LEU A 606 17.16 12.29 -13.56
C LEU A 606 16.65 12.61 -12.14
N ALA A 607 16.59 11.60 -11.26
CA ALA A 607 16.18 11.80 -9.88
C ALA A 607 17.11 12.74 -9.11
N ILE A 608 18.43 12.59 -9.28
CA ILE A 608 19.43 13.47 -8.67
C ILE A 608 19.25 14.91 -9.18
N ALA A 609 19.07 15.11 -10.48
CA ALA A 609 18.87 16.44 -11.05
C ALA A 609 17.60 17.12 -10.50
N ILE A 610 16.48 16.39 -10.42
CA ILE A 610 15.22 16.86 -9.84
C ILE A 610 15.42 17.26 -8.37
N GLU A 611 16.16 16.48 -7.62
CA GLU A 611 16.45 16.73 -6.21
C GLU A 611 17.33 17.96 -6.00
N ILE A 612 18.34 18.18 -6.87
CA ILE A 612 19.20 19.38 -6.85
C ILE A 612 18.38 20.65 -7.13
N LEU A 613 17.35 20.56 -7.98
CA LEU A 613 16.41 21.64 -8.24
C LEU A 613 15.47 21.96 -7.06
N GLY A 614 15.59 21.24 -5.94
CA GLY A 614 14.74 21.43 -4.75
C GLY A 614 13.35 20.83 -4.87
N ILE A 615 13.08 20.01 -5.89
CA ILE A 615 11.83 19.29 -6.09
C ILE A 615 11.96 17.89 -5.45
N PRO A 616 10.97 17.42 -4.66
CA PRO A 616 11.01 16.08 -4.12
C PRO A 616 11.07 15.05 -5.24
N SER A 617 12.20 14.38 -5.39
CA SER A 617 12.44 13.47 -6.53
C SER A 617 11.58 12.20 -6.47
N LEU A 618 11.26 11.69 -5.28
CA LEU A 618 10.55 10.42 -5.12
C LEU A 618 9.13 10.43 -5.74
N PRO A 619 8.26 11.41 -5.49
CA PRO A 619 6.95 11.46 -6.14
C PRO A 619 7.05 11.58 -7.67
N VAL A 620 7.98 12.39 -8.18
CA VAL A 620 8.19 12.53 -9.63
C VAL A 620 8.69 11.21 -10.24
N ALA A 621 9.66 10.56 -9.61
CA ALA A 621 10.18 9.27 -10.06
C ALA A 621 9.10 8.18 -10.09
N VAL A 622 8.24 8.14 -9.06
CA VAL A 622 7.06 7.25 -9.04
C VAL A 622 6.11 7.57 -10.20
N GLY A 623 5.91 8.85 -10.51
CA GLY A 623 5.11 9.28 -11.65
C GLY A 623 5.68 8.86 -13.01
N VAL A 624 7.00 8.92 -13.20
CA VAL A 624 7.68 8.40 -14.41
C VAL A 624 7.45 6.90 -14.57
N TYR A 625 7.46 6.19 -13.45
CA TYR A 625 7.31 4.76 -13.41
C TYR A 625 5.85 4.30 -13.62
N LEU A 626 4.87 4.99 -13.02
CA LEU A 626 3.44 4.66 -13.12
C LEU A 626 2.88 4.96 -14.52
N PRO A 627 1.80 4.28 -14.94
CA PRO A 627 1.01 4.71 -16.08
C PRO A 627 0.47 6.14 -15.86
N ILE A 628 0.48 6.96 -16.91
CA ILE A 628 -0.09 8.31 -16.82
C ILE A 628 -1.57 8.30 -16.46
N SER A 629 -2.31 7.25 -16.86
CA SER A 629 -3.73 7.09 -16.51
C SER A 629 -3.97 7.14 -15.01
N THR A 630 -3.12 6.49 -14.24
CA THR A 630 -3.18 6.43 -12.79
C THR A 630 -2.83 7.77 -12.14
N SER A 631 -1.71 8.37 -12.55
CA SER A 631 -1.26 9.66 -12.00
C SER A 631 -2.18 10.81 -12.37
N ALA A 632 -2.81 10.79 -13.56
CA ALA A 632 -3.79 11.79 -13.99
C ALA A 632 -5.04 11.78 -13.10
N THR A 633 -5.59 10.62 -12.77
CA THR A 633 -6.77 10.52 -11.90
C THR A 633 -6.45 10.94 -10.46
N MET A 634 -5.30 10.54 -9.94
CA MET A 634 -4.84 11.07 -8.64
C MET A 634 -4.69 12.59 -8.67
N PHE A 635 -4.15 13.15 -9.75
CA PHE A 635 -4.04 14.60 -9.90
C PHE A 635 -5.41 15.28 -9.93
N MET A 636 -6.41 14.71 -10.61
CA MET A 636 -7.79 15.23 -10.58
C MET A 636 -8.36 15.25 -9.15
N GLY A 637 -8.15 14.20 -8.37
CA GLY A 637 -8.50 14.18 -6.93
C GLY A 637 -7.81 15.29 -6.14
N GLY A 638 -6.52 15.52 -6.38
CA GLY A 638 -5.74 16.62 -5.81
C GLY A 638 -6.27 18.01 -6.20
N VAL A 639 -6.69 18.18 -7.46
CA VAL A 639 -7.33 19.43 -7.94
C VAL A 639 -8.65 19.67 -7.22
N VAL A 640 -9.47 18.64 -7.00
CA VAL A 640 -10.71 18.78 -6.22
C VAL A 640 -10.38 19.26 -4.81
N ARG A 641 -9.35 18.69 -4.15
CA ARG A 641 -8.90 19.16 -2.83
C ARG A 641 -8.47 20.63 -2.88
N TRP A 642 -7.67 21.01 -3.85
CA TRP A 642 -7.23 22.39 -4.01
C TRP A 642 -8.40 23.38 -4.15
N LEU A 643 -9.42 23.01 -4.96
CA LEU A 643 -10.64 23.83 -5.11
C LEU A 643 -11.44 23.95 -3.80
N VAL A 644 -11.46 22.89 -2.99
CA VAL A 644 -12.09 22.90 -1.66
C VAL A 644 -11.30 23.80 -0.71
N GLU A 645 -9.97 23.65 -0.64
CA GLU A 645 -9.08 24.41 0.25
C GLU A 645 -9.16 25.92 -0.02
N GLN A 646 -9.34 26.35 -1.28
CA GLN A 646 -9.52 27.75 -1.62
C GLN A 646 -10.77 28.39 -0.97
N ARG A 647 -11.75 27.58 -0.59
CA ARG A 647 -13.03 28.00 -0.04
C ARG A 647 -13.14 27.80 1.48
N LEU A 648 -12.17 27.14 2.09
CA LEU A 648 -12.10 26.89 3.54
C LEU A 648 -11.36 28.01 4.25
N PRO A 649 -11.68 28.31 5.54
CA PRO A 649 -10.89 29.16 6.39
C PRO A 649 -9.44 28.67 6.53
N GLU A 650 -8.49 29.54 6.79
CA GLU A 650 -7.08 29.19 6.87
C GLU A 650 -6.78 28.18 7.98
N GLU A 651 -7.52 28.24 9.09
CA GLU A 651 -7.41 27.30 10.21
C GLU A 651 -7.81 25.86 9.87
N GLU A 652 -8.64 25.66 8.85
CA GLU A 652 -9.10 24.33 8.40
C GLU A 652 -8.25 23.77 7.25
N ARG A 653 -7.32 24.58 6.71
CA ARG A 653 -6.44 24.16 5.59
C ARG A 653 -5.19 23.43 6.03
N THR A 654 -4.80 23.54 7.29
CA THR A 654 -3.53 23.03 7.82
C THR A 654 -3.70 22.21 9.09
N GLY A 655 -2.76 21.27 9.31
CA GLY A 655 -2.70 20.45 10.52
C GLY A 655 -3.77 19.37 10.60
N ALA A 656 -4.09 18.91 11.81
CA ALA A 656 -4.98 17.78 12.06
C ALA A 656 -6.42 17.99 11.53
N LYS A 657 -6.92 19.24 11.50
CA LYS A 657 -8.24 19.56 10.93
C LYS A 657 -8.30 19.32 9.43
N ALA A 658 -7.22 19.59 8.70
CA ALA A 658 -7.14 19.29 7.26
C ALA A 658 -7.16 17.78 6.99
N ASP A 659 -6.59 16.98 7.88
CA ASP A 659 -6.49 15.52 7.73
C ASP A 659 -7.74 14.77 8.24
N SER A 660 -8.60 15.41 9.02
CA SER A 660 -9.87 14.85 9.53
C SER A 660 -11.12 15.46 8.89
N GLY A 661 -10.97 16.33 7.91
CA GLY A 661 -12.07 17.05 7.26
C GLY A 661 -13.06 16.14 6.50
N PRO A 662 -14.29 16.60 6.24
CA PRO A 662 -15.35 15.80 5.60
C PRO A 662 -14.94 15.23 4.24
N GLY A 663 -14.15 15.97 3.46
CA GLY A 663 -13.62 15.51 2.17
C GLY A 663 -12.64 14.35 2.30
N VAL A 664 -11.80 14.32 3.35
CA VAL A 664 -10.88 13.23 3.64
C VAL A 664 -11.63 11.97 4.07
N LEU A 665 -12.64 12.12 4.95
CA LEU A 665 -13.52 11.03 5.37
C LEU A 665 -14.29 10.43 4.19
N PHE A 666 -14.84 11.26 3.31
CA PHE A 666 -15.53 10.82 2.10
C PHE A 666 -14.56 10.08 1.16
N SER A 667 -13.35 10.61 0.97
CA SER A 667 -12.30 10.00 0.16
C SER A 667 -11.84 8.65 0.71
N SER A 668 -11.73 8.51 2.04
CA SER A 668 -11.47 7.21 2.68
C SER A 668 -12.58 6.21 2.37
N GLY A 669 -13.84 6.67 2.37
CA GLY A 669 -14.99 5.88 1.90
C GLY A 669 -14.85 5.49 0.42
N LEU A 670 -14.46 6.42 -0.47
CA LEU A 670 -14.26 6.14 -1.89
C LEU A 670 -13.19 5.05 -2.10
N ILE A 671 -12.08 5.13 -1.39
CA ILE A 671 -10.99 4.14 -1.46
C ILE A 671 -11.49 2.77 -0.99
N ALA A 672 -12.08 2.70 0.19
CA ALA A 672 -12.54 1.44 0.76
C ALA A 672 -13.66 0.80 -0.09
N GLY A 673 -14.65 1.57 -0.53
CA GLY A 673 -15.76 1.09 -1.34
C GLY A 673 -15.33 0.59 -2.72
N GLY A 674 -14.47 1.36 -3.41
CA GLY A 674 -13.92 1.00 -4.72
C GLY A 674 -13.04 -0.25 -4.65
N ALA A 675 -12.13 -0.30 -3.67
CA ALA A 675 -11.22 -1.43 -3.49
C ALA A 675 -11.96 -2.72 -3.09
N ILE A 676 -12.90 -2.66 -2.14
CA ILE A 676 -13.67 -3.84 -1.72
C ILE A 676 -14.57 -4.34 -2.84
N MET A 677 -15.19 -3.45 -3.61
CA MET A 677 -15.94 -3.85 -4.79
C MET A 677 -15.03 -4.49 -5.84
N GLY A 678 -13.82 -3.96 -6.08
CA GLY A 678 -12.80 -4.56 -6.96
C GLY A 678 -12.42 -5.98 -6.53
N VAL A 679 -12.27 -6.21 -5.22
CA VAL A 679 -12.10 -7.56 -4.66
C VAL A 679 -13.32 -8.44 -4.92
N GLY A 680 -14.52 -7.93 -4.68
CA GLY A 680 -15.78 -8.65 -4.96
C GLY A 680 -15.89 -9.06 -6.43
N LEU A 681 -15.57 -8.17 -7.37
CA LEU A 681 -15.53 -8.47 -8.79
C LEU A 681 -14.47 -9.53 -9.13
N SER A 682 -13.33 -9.53 -8.45
CA SER A 682 -12.30 -10.57 -8.61
C SER A 682 -12.77 -11.95 -8.14
N VAL A 683 -13.61 -12.02 -7.09
CA VAL A 683 -14.29 -13.27 -6.69
C VAL A 683 -15.24 -13.74 -7.79
N LEU A 684 -16.06 -12.83 -8.34
CA LEU A 684 -16.99 -13.16 -9.43
C LEU A 684 -16.26 -13.61 -10.71
N ALA A 685 -15.06 -13.11 -10.97
CA ALA A 685 -14.23 -13.50 -12.12
C ALA A 685 -13.70 -14.94 -12.04
N ILE A 686 -13.64 -15.52 -10.83
CA ILE A 686 -13.20 -16.93 -10.62
C ILE A 686 -14.39 -17.86 -10.42
N TRP A 687 -15.52 -17.35 -9.95
CA TRP A 687 -16.69 -18.14 -9.64
C TRP A 687 -17.35 -18.65 -10.91
N LYS A 688 -17.26 -19.96 -11.15
CA LYS A 688 -17.91 -20.64 -12.28
C LYS A 688 -19.39 -20.88 -12.00
N VAL A 689 -20.22 -20.48 -12.94
CA VAL A 689 -21.69 -20.72 -12.94
C VAL A 689 -22.02 -21.78 -13.99
N ALA A 690 -23.28 -22.21 -14.08
CA ALA A 690 -23.72 -23.18 -15.06
C ALA A 690 -23.30 -22.83 -16.50
N GLY A 691 -22.74 -23.78 -17.24
CA GLY A 691 -22.27 -23.59 -18.63
C GLY A 691 -20.81 -23.16 -18.75
N ASN A 692 -19.97 -23.38 -17.73
CA ASN A 692 -18.53 -23.05 -17.68
C ASN A 692 -18.20 -21.55 -17.84
N ARG A 693 -19.20 -20.65 -17.68
CA ARG A 693 -19.04 -19.20 -17.65
C ARG A 693 -18.71 -18.74 -16.23
N THR A 694 -17.94 -17.65 -16.11
CA THR A 694 -17.74 -17.02 -14.82
C THR A 694 -18.92 -16.11 -14.44
N ALA A 695 -19.15 -15.90 -13.16
CA ALA A 695 -20.21 -15.00 -12.69
C ALA A 695 -20.01 -13.56 -13.23
N ALA A 696 -18.75 -13.11 -13.36
CA ALA A 696 -18.42 -11.83 -13.98
C ALA A 696 -18.87 -11.74 -15.43
N GLU A 697 -18.72 -12.83 -16.22
CA GLU A 697 -19.19 -12.86 -17.61
C GLU A 697 -20.72 -12.87 -17.73
N VAL A 698 -21.43 -13.32 -16.71
CA VAL A 698 -22.91 -13.33 -16.71
C VAL A 698 -23.47 -11.94 -16.44
N ILE A 699 -22.83 -11.15 -15.57
CA ILE A 699 -23.26 -9.78 -15.24
C ILE A 699 -22.81 -8.74 -16.27
N ASP A 700 -21.87 -9.07 -17.15
CA ASP A 700 -21.37 -8.16 -18.19
C ASP A 700 -22.46 -7.81 -19.22
N VAL A 701 -22.92 -6.58 -19.17
CA VAL A 701 -24.02 -6.06 -20.01
C VAL A 701 -23.59 -5.90 -21.47
N THR A 702 -22.31 -5.75 -21.75
CA THR A 702 -21.81 -5.52 -23.14
C THR A 702 -22.15 -6.66 -24.08
N LYS A 703 -22.23 -7.89 -23.54
CA LYS A 703 -22.61 -9.08 -24.32
C LYS A 703 -24.09 -9.16 -24.69
N HIS A 704 -24.95 -8.40 -23.99
CA HIS A 704 -26.41 -8.47 -24.14
C HIS A 704 -27.01 -7.27 -24.88
N VAL A 705 -26.37 -6.09 -24.81
CA VAL A 705 -26.93 -4.82 -25.29
C VAL A 705 -26.14 -4.26 -26.48
N GLY A 706 -25.03 -4.93 -26.90
CA GLY A 706 -24.05 -4.34 -27.82
C GLY A 706 -23.39 -3.14 -27.16
N VAL A 707 -22.09 -3.00 -27.26
CA VAL A 707 -21.37 -1.90 -26.62
C VAL A 707 -22.03 -0.59 -26.96
N VAL A 708 -22.68 0.04 -26.01
CA VAL A 708 -22.91 1.47 -26.09
C VAL A 708 -21.52 2.06 -26.03
N GLY A 709 -20.93 2.35 -27.18
CA GLY A 709 -19.62 2.98 -27.29
C GLY A 709 -19.72 4.39 -26.74
N VAL A 710 -19.78 4.48 -25.41
CA VAL A 710 -19.72 5.75 -24.70
C VAL A 710 -18.37 6.35 -25.02
N SER A 711 -18.38 7.48 -25.74
CA SER A 711 -17.14 8.16 -26.12
C SER A 711 -16.30 8.47 -24.84
N ALA A 712 -14.98 8.52 -24.99
CA ALA A 712 -14.09 8.88 -23.89
C ALA A 712 -14.50 10.20 -23.21
N ALA A 713 -15.05 11.16 -23.99
CA ALA A 713 -15.55 12.42 -23.47
C ALA A 713 -16.77 12.23 -22.54
N ILE A 714 -17.73 11.38 -22.92
CA ILE A 714 -18.92 11.11 -22.09
C ILE A 714 -18.48 10.38 -20.81
N ALA A 715 -17.57 9.41 -20.88
CA ALA A 715 -17.03 8.73 -19.70
C ALA A 715 -16.39 9.72 -18.72
N MET A 716 -15.62 10.71 -19.22
CA MET A 716 -15.05 11.78 -18.40
C MET A 716 -16.11 12.69 -17.78
N VAL A 717 -17.17 13.05 -18.51
CA VAL A 717 -18.30 13.83 -17.95
C VAL A 717 -18.99 13.06 -16.83
N LEU A 718 -19.27 11.77 -17.04
CA LEU A 718 -19.87 10.91 -16.00
C LEU A 718 -18.98 10.79 -14.78
N TYR A 719 -17.66 10.64 -14.97
CA TYR A 719 -16.69 10.66 -13.88
C TYR A 719 -16.77 11.95 -13.05
N VAL A 720 -16.75 13.11 -13.72
CA VAL A 720 -16.83 14.40 -13.03
C VAL A 720 -18.14 14.52 -12.25
N LEU A 721 -19.27 14.16 -12.86
CA LEU A 721 -20.58 14.26 -12.21
C LEU A 721 -20.75 13.27 -11.06
N CYS A 722 -20.27 12.04 -11.21
CA CYS A 722 -20.49 10.98 -10.21
C CYS A 722 -19.46 10.98 -9.08
N LEU A 723 -18.22 11.43 -9.30
CA LEU A 723 -17.16 11.38 -8.29
C LEU A 723 -16.63 12.75 -7.90
N ALA A 724 -16.17 13.58 -8.85
CA ALA A 724 -15.51 14.84 -8.52
C ALA A 724 -16.47 15.87 -7.90
N VAL A 725 -17.68 16.01 -8.44
CA VAL A 725 -18.68 16.96 -7.91
C VAL A 725 -19.20 16.57 -6.52
N PRO A 726 -19.58 15.30 -6.21
CA PRO A 726 -19.92 14.91 -4.86
C PRO A 726 -18.77 15.11 -3.88
N LEU A 727 -17.54 14.74 -4.25
CA LEU A 727 -16.34 14.95 -3.42
C LEU A 727 -16.12 16.45 -3.10
N TYR A 728 -16.25 17.31 -4.12
CA TYR A 728 -16.16 18.76 -3.93
C TYR A 728 -17.25 19.30 -3.00
N ARG A 729 -18.51 18.89 -3.19
CA ARG A 729 -19.65 19.34 -2.36
C ARG A 729 -19.48 18.91 -0.90
N VAL A 730 -19.10 17.67 -0.67
CA VAL A 730 -18.87 17.16 0.69
C VAL A 730 -17.68 17.85 1.33
N GLY A 731 -16.58 18.01 0.60
CA GLY A 731 -15.37 18.68 1.08
C GLY A 731 -15.63 20.11 1.58
N ARG A 732 -16.57 20.82 0.96
CA ARG A 732 -17.00 22.19 1.38
C ARG A 732 -17.91 22.21 2.62
N GLY A 733 -18.18 21.07 3.23
CA GLY A 733 -19.11 21.01 4.37
C GLY A 733 -20.60 21.10 3.99
N GLY A 734 -20.94 20.89 2.72
CA GLY A 734 -22.30 20.99 2.17
C GLY A 734 -23.27 19.85 2.52
N GLY A 735 -22.94 18.99 3.47
CA GLY A 735 -23.78 17.87 3.89
C GLY A 735 -24.49 18.01 5.24
N GLY A 736 -24.40 19.13 5.93
CA GLY A 736 -24.83 19.22 7.31
C GLY A 736 -25.39 20.56 7.81
N ARG A 737 -25.76 21.49 6.95
CA ARG A 737 -26.60 22.64 7.34
C ARG A 737 -28.03 22.34 6.92
N SER A 738 -28.68 21.43 7.62
CA SER A 738 -30.14 21.48 7.80
C SER A 738 -30.41 22.31 9.05
N HIS A 739 -31.13 23.37 8.84
CA HIS A 739 -31.72 24.26 9.88
C HIS A 739 -32.39 23.48 10.99
#